data_0ce0cf52a2d73daf475f67e16448476b
#
_entry.id   0ce0cf52a2d73daf475f67e16448476b
#
_cell.length_a   1.000
_cell.length_b   1.000
_cell.length_c   1.000
_cell.angle_alpha   90.00
_cell.angle_beta   90.00
_cell.angle_gamma   90.00
#
_symmetry.space_group_name_H-M   'P 1'
#
loop_
_entity.id
_entity.type
_entity.pdbx_description
1 polymer ?
#
loop_
_entity_poly.entity_id
_entity_poly.type
_entity_poly.pdbx_seq_one_letter_code
_entity_poly.pdbx_strand_id
1 'polypeptide(L)'
;MPEASVGQEISIAAAEPTKFDKLRAIPWSLAYEIANTFFIQLTFFGSAFVLFLNELGLSRTEIGFLLAVFPFLGLLSLLINRQVASCGYKRTFLYSFGLRTFFTAGLLFMPVIAAQFSAGTVLLYVSAITIAFAASRATAMTALLPWQQEYIPNDIRGKYSANSSIFASLAGLIAVSAAGFIINRPLGLERYSILFGLGILFGMTSIYLAAHIPGGTPDTSGKSSLHSHRDLLIPLRDRRFLRYLGGLGLVTLATAPVFAFLPLYMQEKVGLSPGSVVFLQTGGLIGSVLSSYFWGWLADRYGSKPIALSGLLLISTLPLWWYLMPRGSPLSLPIALGIALLQGVAGSGWGIGSGRLLFVSMVPAENKASYLSQYNAWMGLIGGFSAIFGGRLLDVFSGLQGQFLGLQVDSFTILFAIGFLLPLLSVFILRSIQTEREMGISQFAGLFIHGNPLLAVDSLIRFYFAREEPAVVAVTELLGKSRSPLTVNELMESLDDPRFYVRFEALVSIARHSPDERLVHALVEVLEGNDPALSMMAAWALGRIGNGSALPALRHSLQASRYRSVRAHVARSLGSLGDTDSIALLLDAVREETDMGLKVAFASALGKLKAIQAAPDLLDILYRDRYPSSQKEMGLSLARLLDAETAYIQLARSLLADPGTALAQQVENLRRSLNRRFPEQEDLILQFESAVVLFARGELEMGLQEFSTAVKSLPMDKLPSHFRQIFAECITRMQEFGFERTEYIILVNLVLEKH
;
A
#
# COMPACT_ATOMS: atom_id res chain seq x y z
N MET A 1 28.19 11.91 77.22
CA MET A 1 28.25 13.32 76.82
C MET A 1 29.27 13.49 75.72
N PRO A 2 29.04 14.24 74.68
CA PRO A 2 27.84 14.96 74.18
C PRO A 2 27.44 14.48 72.80
N GLU A 3 26.18 14.50 72.45
CA GLU A 3 25.42 15.53 71.66
C GLU A 3 26.14 16.14 70.46
N ALA A 4 25.62 15.77 69.31
CA ALA A 4 25.44 16.68 68.18
C ALA A 4 24.35 16.08 67.26
N SER A 5 23.13 16.48 67.45
CA SER A 5 22.06 16.39 66.48
C SER A 5 22.36 17.37 65.33
N VAL A 6 22.78 16.87 64.19
CA VAL A 6 22.74 17.66 62.93
C VAL A 6 21.43 17.33 62.27
N GLY A 7 20.52 18.28 62.30
CA GLY A 7 19.29 18.25 61.52
C GLY A 7 19.63 18.15 60.04
N GLN A 8 19.45 17.02 59.44
CA GLN A 8 19.30 16.89 58.00
C GLN A 8 17.98 17.56 57.63
N GLU A 9 18.02 18.81 57.18
CA GLU A 9 16.99 19.36 56.32
C GLU A 9 16.85 18.41 55.10
N ILE A 10 15.82 17.55 55.14
CA ILE A 10 15.40 16.79 54.00
C ILE A 10 14.86 17.84 53.02
N SER A 11 15.76 18.31 52.12
CA SER A 11 15.37 18.99 50.91
C SER A 11 14.44 18.01 50.17
N ILE A 12 13.13 18.27 50.22
CA ILE A 12 12.13 17.60 49.45
C ILE A 12 12.40 18.01 48.00
N ALA A 13 13.43 17.44 47.38
CA ALA A 13 13.59 17.40 45.95
C ALA A 13 12.29 16.74 45.42
N ALA A 14 11.51 17.48 44.64
CA ALA A 14 10.24 16.99 44.08
C ALA A 14 10.52 15.66 43.36
N ALA A 15 10.07 14.58 43.97
CA ALA A 15 10.32 13.23 43.48
C ALA A 15 9.77 13.11 42.04
N GLU A 16 10.52 12.53 41.14
CA GLU A 16 10.04 12.22 39.79
C GLU A 16 8.74 11.40 39.90
N PRO A 17 7.73 11.70 39.06
CA PRO A 17 6.44 11.00 39.11
C PRO A 17 6.61 9.51 38.89
N THR A 18 6.05 8.69 39.79
CA THR A 18 6.10 7.23 39.70
C THR A 18 5.38 6.73 38.43
N LYS A 19 5.68 5.49 38.00
CA LYS A 19 4.98 4.89 36.85
C LYS A 19 3.45 4.87 37.05
N PHE A 20 3.01 4.67 38.31
CA PHE A 20 1.59 4.70 38.65
C PHE A 20 0.98 6.11 38.45
N ASP A 21 1.66 7.16 38.90
CA ASP A 21 1.20 8.53 38.72
C ASP A 21 1.11 8.91 37.24
N LYS A 22 2.09 8.48 36.45
CA LYS A 22 2.10 8.67 34.99
C LYS A 22 0.90 7.98 34.32
N LEU A 23 0.60 6.73 34.67
CA LEU A 23 -0.55 6.00 34.12
C LEU A 23 -1.88 6.63 34.52
N ARG A 24 -2.03 7.09 35.76
CA ARG A 24 -3.21 7.79 36.25
C ARG A 24 -3.44 9.14 35.56
N ALA A 25 -2.39 9.75 35.04
CA ALA A 25 -2.47 11.03 34.35
C ALA A 25 -2.93 10.92 32.88
N ILE A 26 -2.89 9.73 32.27
CA ILE A 26 -3.22 9.55 30.84
C ILE A 26 -4.64 10.03 30.48
N PRO A 27 -5.70 9.69 31.23
CA PRO A 27 -7.05 10.18 30.91
C PRO A 27 -7.13 11.72 30.95
N TRP A 28 -6.46 12.38 31.92
CA TRP A 28 -6.39 13.84 32.00
C TRP A 28 -5.68 14.45 30.80
N SER A 29 -4.58 13.83 30.36
CA SER A 29 -3.85 14.28 29.19
C SER A 29 -4.66 14.11 27.90
N LEU A 30 -5.37 13.02 27.70
CA LEU A 30 -6.25 12.84 26.55
C LEU A 30 -7.42 13.82 26.56
N ALA A 31 -8.03 14.06 27.72
CA ALA A 31 -9.10 15.04 27.88
C ALA A 31 -8.59 16.46 27.60
N TYR A 32 -7.38 16.78 28.06
CA TYR A 32 -6.71 18.05 27.73
C TYR A 32 -6.55 18.23 26.22
N GLU A 33 -6.06 17.21 25.50
CA GLU A 33 -5.87 17.26 24.04
C GLU A 33 -7.20 17.48 23.30
N ILE A 34 -8.28 16.83 23.75
CA ILE A 34 -9.63 17.02 23.20
C ILE A 34 -10.07 18.48 23.38
N ALA A 35 -10.01 19.02 24.61
CA ALA A 35 -10.43 20.38 24.90
C ALA A 35 -9.57 21.42 24.16
N ASN A 36 -8.25 21.19 24.09
CA ASN A 36 -7.34 22.04 23.33
C ASN A 36 -7.62 22.02 21.82
N THR A 37 -8.02 20.88 21.26
CA THR A 37 -8.41 20.78 19.85
C THR A 37 -9.65 21.61 19.56
N PHE A 38 -10.68 21.56 20.43
CA PHE A 38 -11.84 22.46 20.29
C PHE A 38 -11.41 23.93 20.31
N PHE A 39 -10.57 24.33 21.29
CA PHE A 39 -10.05 25.70 21.33
C PHE A 39 -9.37 26.11 20.04
N ILE A 40 -8.46 25.28 19.52
CA ILE A 40 -7.67 25.58 18.31
C ILE A 40 -8.57 25.73 17.09
N GLN A 41 -9.52 24.81 16.90
CA GLN A 41 -10.38 24.79 15.71
C GLN A 41 -11.43 25.93 15.73
N LEU A 42 -11.89 26.34 16.91
CA LEU A 42 -12.88 27.41 17.06
C LEU A 42 -12.25 28.79 17.05
N THR A 43 -10.91 28.94 17.15
CA THR A 43 -10.26 30.24 17.25
C THR A 43 -9.32 30.53 16.05
N PHE A 44 -8.03 30.41 16.21
CA PHE A 44 -7.01 30.91 15.28
C PHE A 44 -6.61 29.99 14.13
N PHE A 45 -6.84 28.68 14.23
CA PHE A 45 -6.27 27.70 13.28
C PHE A 45 -7.29 27.06 12.32
N GLY A 46 -8.56 27.48 12.40
CA GLY A 46 -9.58 27.03 11.46
C GLY A 46 -9.76 28.00 10.29
N SER A 47 -10.45 27.56 9.23
CA SER A 47 -10.91 28.43 8.13
C SER A 47 -11.75 29.60 8.63
N ALA A 48 -12.40 29.44 9.79
CA ALA A 48 -13.20 30.45 10.43
C ALA A 48 -12.42 31.75 10.72
N PHE A 49 -11.15 31.65 11.14
CA PHE A 49 -10.32 32.82 11.43
C PHE A 49 -10.00 33.62 10.17
N VAL A 50 -9.68 32.97 9.08
CA VAL A 50 -9.39 33.63 7.79
C VAL A 50 -10.64 34.33 7.25
N LEU A 51 -11.81 33.70 7.34
CA LEU A 51 -13.08 34.28 6.94
C LEU A 51 -13.44 35.50 7.84
N PHE A 52 -13.19 35.40 9.15
CA PHE A 52 -13.36 36.50 10.09
C PHE A 52 -12.49 37.70 9.71
N LEU A 53 -11.20 37.51 9.43
CA LEU A 53 -10.30 38.59 9.02
C LEU A 53 -10.74 39.24 7.70
N ASN A 54 -11.24 38.45 6.76
CA ASN A 54 -11.78 38.97 5.51
C ASN A 54 -13.05 39.80 5.73
N GLU A 55 -13.95 39.40 6.62
CA GLU A 55 -15.16 40.19 6.97
C GLU A 55 -14.86 41.49 7.73
N LEU A 56 -13.70 41.55 8.42
CA LEU A 56 -13.21 42.81 8.97
C LEU A 56 -12.71 43.82 7.91
N GLY A 57 -12.70 43.44 6.62
CA GLY A 57 -12.26 44.24 5.52
C GLY A 57 -10.75 44.35 5.35
N LEU A 58 -9.99 43.45 5.97
CA LEU A 58 -8.54 43.40 5.85
C LEU A 58 -8.11 42.94 4.45
N SER A 59 -7.06 43.57 3.92
CA SER A 59 -6.42 43.14 2.67
C SER A 59 -5.82 41.75 2.81
N ARG A 60 -5.59 41.03 1.69
CA ARG A 60 -4.99 39.70 1.70
C ARG A 60 -3.56 39.73 2.22
N THR A 61 -2.83 40.81 1.98
CA THR A 61 -1.49 41.04 2.55
C THR A 61 -1.53 41.12 4.08
N GLU A 62 -2.50 41.88 4.64
CA GLU A 62 -2.67 42.00 6.09
C GLU A 62 -3.07 40.66 6.72
N ILE A 63 -3.98 39.93 6.08
CA ILE A 63 -4.33 38.56 6.49
C ILE A 63 -3.09 37.66 6.48
N GLY A 64 -2.30 37.68 5.39
CA GLY A 64 -1.06 36.93 5.26
C GLY A 64 -0.03 37.31 6.34
N PHE A 65 0.09 38.59 6.69
CA PHE A 65 0.94 39.05 7.78
C PHE A 65 0.50 38.47 9.14
N LEU A 66 -0.80 38.53 9.45
CA LEU A 66 -1.35 37.98 10.69
C LEU A 66 -1.12 36.46 10.80
N LEU A 67 -1.28 35.72 9.71
CA LEU A 67 -1.00 34.27 9.67
C LEU A 67 0.50 33.97 9.78
N ALA A 68 1.38 34.88 9.30
CA ALA A 68 2.82 34.74 9.41
C ALA A 68 3.36 34.88 10.84
N VAL A 69 2.61 35.59 11.71
CA VAL A 69 2.97 35.79 13.11
C VAL A 69 3.18 34.45 13.84
N PHE A 70 2.33 33.43 13.55
CA PHE A 70 2.42 32.13 14.23
C PHE A 70 3.74 31.38 13.99
N PRO A 71 4.19 31.13 12.75
CA PRO A 71 5.46 30.48 12.51
C PRO A 71 6.67 31.36 12.89
N PHE A 72 6.63 32.67 12.70
CA PHE A 72 7.72 33.56 13.12
C PHE A 72 7.91 33.57 14.63
N LEU A 73 6.85 33.66 15.41
CA LEU A 73 6.97 33.60 16.87
C LEU A 73 7.31 32.20 17.38
N GLY A 74 7.14 31.17 16.58
CA GLY A 74 7.69 29.84 16.86
C GLY A 74 9.22 29.86 17.04
N LEU A 75 9.94 30.79 16.37
CA LEU A 75 11.38 30.99 16.54
C LEU A 75 11.77 31.44 17.95
N LEU A 76 10.84 32.02 18.70
CA LEU A 76 11.06 32.46 20.08
C LEU A 76 11.51 31.28 20.97
N SER A 77 11.06 30.06 20.64
CA SER A 77 11.45 28.83 21.35
C SER A 77 12.97 28.65 21.41
N LEU A 78 13.71 29.08 20.39
CA LEU A 78 15.18 28.99 20.35
C LEU A 78 15.85 29.88 21.40
N LEU A 79 15.20 31.01 21.74
CA LEU A 79 15.74 32.02 22.65
C LEU A 79 15.37 31.74 24.12
N ILE A 80 14.16 31.18 24.35
CA ILE A 80 13.59 31.05 25.69
C ILE A 80 13.71 29.66 26.31
N ASN A 81 14.23 28.67 25.58
CA ASN A 81 14.27 27.27 26.04
C ASN A 81 14.92 27.11 27.42
N ARG A 82 16.02 27.84 27.68
CA ARG A 82 16.72 27.82 28.97
C ARG A 82 15.88 28.39 30.11
N GLN A 83 15.20 29.52 29.87
CA GLN A 83 14.31 30.15 30.86
C GLN A 83 13.11 29.24 31.17
N VAL A 84 12.55 28.59 30.15
CA VAL A 84 11.45 27.64 30.32
C VAL A 84 11.85 26.46 31.19
N ALA A 85 13.03 25.89 30.98
CA ALA A 85 13.56 24.79 31.80
C ALA A 85 13.80 25.21 33.26
N SER A 86 14.37 26.39 33.49
CA SER A 86 14.63 26.92 34.85
C SER A 86 13.36 27.28 35.63
N CYS A 87 12.30 27.76 34.93
CA CYS A 87 11.01 28.06 35.55
C CYS A 87 10.16 26.83 35.83
N GLY A 88 10.47 25.71 35.21
CA GLY A 88 9.71 24.46 35.21
C GLY A 88 8.66 24.38 34.10
N TYR A 89 8.63 23.24 33.44
CA TYR A 89 7.83 23.03 32.23
C TYR A 89 6.32 23.16 32.48
N LYS A 90 5.80 22.54 33.55
CA LYS A 90 4.36 22.61 33.89
C LYS A 90 3.91 24.02 34.21
N ARG A 91 4.67 24.76 35.05
CA ARG A 91 4.34 26.16 35.40
C ARG A 91 4.32 27.04 34.15
N THR A 92 5.38 27.00 33.37
CA THR A 92 5.49 27.79 32.12
C THR A 92 4.32 27.47 31.18
N PHE A 93 3.98 26.21 31.02
CA PHE A 93 2.87 25.78 30.18
C PHE A 93 1.55 26.37 30.65
N LEU A 94 1.17 26.17 31.93
CA LEU A 94 -0.11 26.61 32.46
C LEU A 94 -0.28 28.14 32.39
N TYR A 95 0.77 28.90 32.80
CA TYR A 95 0.73 30.36 32.69
C TYR A 95 0.60 30.84 31.25
N SER A 96 1.38 30.26 30.34
CA SER A 96 1.35 30.64 28.93
C SER A 96 0.02 30.30 28.27
N PHE A 97 -0.60 29.15 28.62
CA PHE A 97 -1.94 28.77 28.15
C PHE A 97 -3.02 29.68 28.73
N GLY A 98 -2.88 30.10 30.00
CA GLY A 98 -3.74 31.11 30.61
C GLY A 98 -3.68 32.42 29.86
N LEU A 99 -2.48 32.94 29.62
CA LEU A 99 -2.25 34.17 28.84
C LEU A 99 -2.80 34.09 27.43
N ARG A 100 -2.56 32.94 26.75
CA ARG A 100 -3.10 32.69 25.42
C ARG A 100 -4.62 32.79 25.39
N THR A 101 -5.30 32.18 26.34
CA THR A 101 -6.77 32.19 26.46
C THR A 101 -7.28 33.58 26.82
N PHE A 102 -6.56 34.29 27.69
CA PHE A 102 -6.88 35.69 28.05
C PHE A 102 -6.80 36.61 26.83
N PHE A 103 -5.72 36.58 26.06
CA PHE A 103 -5.62 37.42 24.85
C PHE A 103 -6.67 37.04 23.80
N THR A 104 -7.04 35.76 23.68
CA THR A 104 -8.13 35.34 22.79
C THR A 104 -9.45 36.00 23.18
N ALA A 105 -9.70 36.22 24.48
CA ALA A 105 -10.92 36.90 24.95
C ALA A 105 -11.04 38.34 24.40
N GLY A 106 -9.93 38.99 24.05
CA GLY A 106 -9.95 40.27 23.35
C GLY A 106 -10.72 40.24 22.04
N LEU A 107 -10.77 39.10 21.33
CA LEU A 107 -11.52 38.97 20.07
C LEU A 107 -13.04 39.12 20.27
N LEU A 108 -13.56 38.91 21.46
CA LEU A 108 -15.00 39.09 21.75
C LEU A 108 -15.47 40.55 21.59
N PHE A 109 -14.56 41.51 21.74
CA PHE A 109 -14.86 42.95 21.60
C PHE A 109 -14.75 43.41 20.14
N MET A 110 -14.33 42.57 19.20
CA MET A 110 -14.13 42.97 17.80
C MET A 110 -15.37 43.56 17.10
N PRO A 111 -16.61 43.03 17.29
CA PRO A 111 -17.78 43.67 16.67
C PRO A 111 -17.95 45.13 17.08
N VAL A 112 -17.71 45.44 18.37
CA VAL A 112 -17.80 46.82 18.88
C VAL A 112 -16.68 47.72 18.32
N ILE A 113 -15.46 47.18 18.30
CA ILE A 113 -14.28 47.90 17.78
C ILE A 113 -14.41 48.15 16.28
N ALA A 114 -14.86 47.17 15.50
CA ALA A 114 -15.08 47.30 14.08
C ALA A 114 -16.20 48.30 13.74
N ALA A 115 -17.21 48.49 14.62
CA ALA A 115 -18.29 49.44 14.44
C ALA A 115 -17.93 50.88 14.80
N GLN A 116 -16.98 51.09 15.74
CA GLN A 116 -16.68 52.39 16.30
C GLN A 116 -15.36 53.01 15.80
N PHE A 117 -14.42 52.21 15.32
CA PHE A 117 -13.08 52.68 14.99
C PHE A 117 -12.71 52.47 13.52
N SER A 118 -11.68 53.18 13.08
CA SER A 118 -11.15 53.06 11.71
C SER A 118 -10.52 51.70 11.42
N ALA A 119 -10.44 51.34 10.13
CA ALA A 119 -9.81 50.09 9.69
C ALA A 119 -8.37 49.92 10.19
N GLY A 120 -7.59 51.02 10.29
CA GLY A 120 -6.24 50.99 10.85
C GLY A 120 -6.20 50.61 12.33
N THR A 121 -7.17 51.11 13.12
CA THR A 121 -7.31 50.76 14.55
C THR A 121 -7.72 49.31 14.71
N VAL A 122 -8.64 48.83 13.87
CA VAL A 122 -9.06 47.40 13.83
C VAL A 122 -7.87 46.50 13.53
N LEU A 123 -7.06 46.83 12.51
CA LEU A 123 -5.84 46.08 12.17
C LEU A 123 -4.84 46.08 13.34
N LEU A 124 -4.59 47.23 13.96
CA LEU A 124 -3.67 47.31 15.10
C LEU A 124 -4.13 46.46 16.28
N TYR A 125 -5.42 46.49 16.60
CA TYR A 125 -6.00 45.75 17.70
C TYR A 125 -5.94 44.24 17.45
N VAL A 126 -6.36 43.74 16.28
CA VAL A 126 -6.30 42.33 15.98
C VAL A 126 -4.84 41.83 15.87
N SER A 127 -3.93 42.67 15.36
CA SER A 127 -2.50 42.38 15.32
C SER A 127 -1.90 42.22 16.71
N ALA A 128 -2.21 43.13 17.65
CA ALA A 128 -1.74 43.06 19.03
C ALA A 128 -2.21 41.76 19.71
N ILE A 129 -3.48 41.40 19.56
CA ILE A 129 -4.03 40.15 20.11
C ILE A 129 -3.33 38.91 19.47
N THR A 130 -3.19 38.89 18.15
CA THR A 130 -2.58 37.78 17.43
C THR A 130 -1.12 37.60 17.82
N ILE A 131 -0.34 38.68 17.96
CA ILE A 131 1.06 38.65 18.41
C ILE A 131 1.15 38.13 19.86
N ALA A 132 0.32 38.68 20.77
CA ALA A 132 0.31 38.24 22.16
C ALA A 132 -0.11 36.78 22.33
N PHE A 133 -1.12 36.37 21.58
CA PHE A 133 -1.54 34.94 21.52
C PHE A 133 -0.42 34.05 21.00
N ALA A 134 0.21 34.39 19.86
CA ALA A 134 1.22 33.59 19.23
C ALA A 134 2.50 33.47 20.09
N ALA A 135 2.91 34.56 20.76
CA ALA A 135 4.02 34.57 21.71
C ALA A 135 3.75 33.63 22.92
N SER A 136 2.55 33.78 23.51
CA SER A 136 2.12 32.92 24.62
C SER A 136 2.07 31.43 24.20
N ARG A 137 1.53 31.16 23.02
CA ARG A 137 1.49 29.80 22.45
C ARG A 137 2.90 29.24 22.19
N ALA A 138 3.78 30.02 21.59
CA ALA A 138 5.15 29.59 21.32
C ALA A 138 5.90 29.21 22.62
N THR A 139 5.73 30.03 23.68
CA THR A 139 6.28 29.75 25.01
C THR A 139 5.72 28.44 25.60
N ALA A 140 4.42 28.26 25.50
CA ALA A 140 3.77 27.04 25.97
C ALA A 140 4.24 25.79 25.21
N MET A 141 4.36 25.86 23.88
CA MET A 141 4.82 24.73 23.06
C MET A 141 6.27 24.36 23.36
N THR A 142 7.12 25.32 23.73
CA THR A 142 8.50 25.06 24.17
C THR A 142 8.53 24.23 25.45
N ALA A 143 7.56 24.39 26.34
CA ALA A 143 7.44 23.65 27.59
C ALA A 143 6.77 22.28 27.41
N LEU A 144 5.84 22.15 26.46
CA LEU A 144 4.97 20.97 26.33
C LEU A 144 5.73 19.68 25.97
N LEU A 145 6.61 19.71 24.97
CA LEU A 145 7.32 18.50 24.52
C LEU A 145 8.21 17.87 25.59
N PRO A 146 9.08 18.62 26.31
CA PRO A 146 9.84 18.09 27.41
C PRO A 146 8.94 17.54 28.53
N TRP A 147 7.88 18.25 28.87
CA TRP A 147 6.92 17.80 29.89
C TRP A 147 6.20 16.51 29.49
N GLN A 148 5.78 16.36 28.23
CA GLN A 148 5.19 15.12 27.73
C GLN A 148 6.14 13.92 27.84
N GLN A 149 7.46 14.15 27.64
CA GLN A 149 8.47 13.10 27.79
C GLN A 149 8.60 12.62 29.26
N GLU A 150 8.30 13.47 30.23
CA GLU A 150 8.33 13.11 31.65
C GLU A 150 7.12 12.28 32.08
N TYR A 151 5.89 12.68 31.70
CA TYR A 151 4.70 12.02 32.19
C TYR A 151 4.17 10.87 31.31
N ILE A 152 4.64 10.72 30.07
CA ILE A 152 4.25 9.59 29.22
C ILE A 152 5.31 8.49 29.30
N PRO A 153 4.98 7.28 29.87
CA PRO A 153 5.91 6.15 29.90
C PRO A 153 6.33 5.70 28.49
N ASN A 154 7.61 5.32 28.32
CA ASN A 154 8.18 4.93 27.04
C ASN A 154 7.50 3.69 26.43
N ASP A 155 7.12 2.72 27.27
CA ASP A 155 6.48 1.45 26.89
C ASP A 155 5.09 1.61 26.26
N ILE A 156 4.39 2.71 26.55
CA ILE A 156 3.05 2.96 26.01
C ILE A 156 2.98 4.20 25.10
N ARG A 157 4.11 4.87 24.85
CA ARG A 157 4.15 6.13 24.10
C ARG A 157 3.50 6.03 22.71
N GLY A 158 3.72 4.92 22.01
CA GLY A 158 3.11 4.66 20.70
C GLY A 158 1.58 4.55 20.77
N LYS A 159 1.07 3.77 21.75
CA LYS A 159 -0.39 3.62 21.98
C LYS A 159 -1.03 4.94 22.41
N TYR A 160 -0.36 5.70 23.28
CA TYR A 160 -0.80 7.03 23.68
C TYR A 160 -0.92 7.98 22.48
N SER A 161 0.12 8.05 21.66
CA SER A 161 0.14 8.92 20.47
C SER A 161 -0.97 8.57 19.48
N ALA A 162 -1.22 7.28 19.26
CA ALA A 162 -2.30 6.82 18.39
C ALA A 162 -3.68 7.23 18.94
N ASN A 163 -3.94 6.97 20.24
CA ASN A 163 -5.20 7.33 20.89
C ASN A 163 -5.40 8.84 20.90
N SER A 164 -4.37 9.62 21.26
CA SER A 164 -4.42 11.09 21.24
C SER A 164 -4.79 11.63 19.85
N SER A 165 -4.18 11.09 18.80
CA SER A 165 -4.50 11.48 17.42
C SER A 165 -5.93 11.15 17.02
N ILE A 166 -6.45 9.99 17.41
CA ILE A 166 -7.84 9.60 17.14
C ILE A 166 -8.81 10.55 17.85
N PHE A 167 -8.62 10.77 19.16
CA PHE A 167 -9.50 11.66 19.95
C PHE A 167 -9.42 13.11 19.47
N ALA A 168 -8.22 13.62 19.16
CA ALA A 168 -8.05 14.95 18.58
C ALA A 168 -8.75 15.07 17.22
N SER A 169 -8.69 14.07 16.37
CA SER A 169 -9.37 14.09 15.08
C SER A 169 -10.90 14.08 15.21
N LEU A 170 -11.45 13.24 16.12
CA LEU A 170 -12.89 13.24 16.42
C LEU A 170 -13.35 14.57 17.01
N ALA A 171 -12.59 15.11 17.96
CA ALA A 171 -12.86 16.42 18.54
C ALA A 171 -12.80 17.52 17.46
N GLY A 172 -11.82 17.48 16.57
CA GLY A 172 -11.69 18.37 15.43
C GLY A 172 -12.88 18.31 14.48
N LEU A 173 -13.35 17.10 14.16
CA LEU A 173 -14.52 16.88 13.32
C LEU A 173 -15.78 17.55 13.93
N ILE A 174 -16.02 17.33 15.23
CA ILE A 174 -17.15 17.91 15.94
C ILE A 174 -17.01 19.43 16.02
N ALA A 175 -15.81 19.95 16.37
CA ALA A 175 -15.55 21.38 16.49
C ALA A 175 -15.75 22.11 15.15
N VAL A 176 -15.22 21.58 14.05
CA VAL A 176 -15.36 22.17 12.70
C VAL A 176 -16.81 22.13 12.23
N SER A 177 -17.53 21.05 12.49
CA SER A 177 -18.95 20.95 12.15
C SER A 177 -19.79 21.97 12.92
N ALA A 178 -19.54 22.12 14.23
CA ALA A 178 -20.18 23.14 15.06
C ALA A 178 -19.83 24.55 14.60
N ALA A 179 -18.56 24.81 14.25
CA ALA A 179 -18.12 26.09 13.71
C ALA A 179 -18.84 26.45 12.40
N GLY A 180 -18.94 25.48 11.46
CA GLY A 180 -19.66 25.66 10.20
C GLY A 180 -21.13 26.00 10.42
N PHE A 181 -21.79 25.34 11.38
CA PHE A 181 -23.19 25.61 11.74
C PHE A 181 -23.38 27.00 12.34
N ILE A 182 -22.50 27.42 13.26
CA ILE A 182 -22.57 28.74 13.89
C ILE A 182 -22.32 29.85 12.87
N ILE A 183 -21.30 29.72 12.04
CA ILE A 183 -20.90 30.73 11.05
C ILE A 183 -21.98 30.92 9.97
N ASN A 184 -22.79 29.91 9.70
CA ASN A 184 -23.87 30.00 8.72
C ASN A 184 -25.10 30.79 9.22
N ARG A 185 -25.10 31.25 10.48
CA ARG A 185 -26.16 32.08 11.04
C ARG A 185 -26.05 33.53 10.56
N PRO A 186 -27.16 34.21 10.25
CA PRO A 186 -27.17 35.60 9.77
C PRO A 186 -26.99 36.64 10.93
N LEU A 187 -25.87 36.52 11.67
CA LEU A 187 -25.57 37.32 12.87
C LEU A 187 -24.42 38.31 12.64
N GLY A 188 -24.01 38.57 11.40
CA GLY A 188 -22.86 39.44 11.14
C GLY A 188 -21.60 38.98 11.89
N LEU A 189 -20.81 39.92 12.41
CA LEU A 189 -19.59 39.61 13.17
C LEU A 189 -19.84 38.92 14.52
N GLU A 190 -21.06 39.03 15.06
CA GLU A 190 -21.41 38.42 16.37
C GLU A 190 -21.31 36.89 16.34
N ARG A 191 -21.53 36.24 15.18
CA ARG A 191 -21.35 34.81 15.02
C ARG A 191 -19.93 34.34 15.35
N TYR A 192 -18.92 35.15 15.03
CA TYR A 192 -17.53 34.84 15.38
C TYR A 192 -17.26 35.04 16.88
N SER A 193 -17.92 36.06 17.52
CA SER A 193 -17.82 36.22 18.97
C SER A 193 -18.38 35.00 19.72
N ILE A 194 -19.51 34.43 19.25
CA ILE A 194 -20.04 33.19 19.81
C ILE A 194 -19.02 32.03 19.65
N LEU A 195 -18.42 31.95 18.47
CA LEU A 195 -17.43 30.90 18.18
C LEU A 195 -16.19 31.03 19.06
N PHE A 196 -15.64 32.25 19.20
CA PHE A 196 -14.48 32.53 20.04
C PHE A 196 -14.83 32.35 21.54
N GLY A 197 -16.04 32.70 21.97
CA GLY A 197 -16.51 32.51 23.34
C GLY A 197 -16.55 31.02 23.71
N LEU A 198 -17.09 30.16 22.83
CA LEU A 198 -17.04 28.72 22.99
C LEU A 198 -15.59 28.20 23.01
N GLY A 199 -14.73 28.70 22.10
CA GLY A 199 -13.33 28.36 22.09
C GLY A 199 -12.64 28.68 23.42
N ILE A 200 -12.88 29.88 23.98
CA ILE A 200 -12.34 30.31 25.28
C ILE A 200 -12.76 29.38 26.40
N LEU A 201 -14.03 28.96 26.41
CA LEU A 201 -14.56 28.02 27.40
C LEU A 201 -13.77 26.70 27.37
N PHE A 202 -13.57 26.13 26.17
CA PHE A 202 -12.75 24.95 25.99
C PHE A 202 -11.27 25.20 26.32
N GLY A 203 -10.76 26.41 26.06
CA GLY A 203 -9.41 26.84 26.45
C GLY A 203 -9.21 26.81 27.96
N MET A 204 -10.16 27.35 28.73
CA MET A 204 -10.16 27.29 30.20
C MET A 204 -10.25 25.84 30.70
N THR A 205 -11.14 25.05 30.10
CA THR A 205 -11.26 23.62 30.41
C THR A 205 -9.93 22.89 30.16
N SER A 206 -9.25 23.19 29.08
CA SER A 206 -7.95 22.56 28.76
C SER A 206 -6.88 22.88 29.79
N ILE A 207 -6.86 24.11 30.31
CA ILE A 207 -5.90 24.51 31.36
C ILE A 207 -6.21 23.77 32.67
N TYR A 208 -7.49 23.69 33.05
CA TYR A 208 -7.92 22.93 34.24
C TYR A 208 -7.51 21.47 34.16
N LEU A 209 -7.75 20.81 33.03
CA LEU A 209 -7.38 19.40 32.80
C LEU A 209 -5.86 19.20 32.82
N ALA A 210 -5.10 20.10 32.20
CA ALA A 210 -3.63 20.04 32.17
C ALA A 210 -3.03 20.23 33.58
N ALA A 211 -3.68 21.02 34.48
CA ALA A 211 -3.21 21.20 35.83
C ALA A 211 -3.14 19.91 36.67
N HIS A 212 -3.94 18.88 36.30
CA HIS A 212 -3.95 17.58 36.96
C HIS A 212 -2.86 16.61 36.47
N ILE A 213 -2.10 16.97 35.44
CA ILE A 213 -1.00 16.16 34.90
C ILE A 213 0.24 16.37 35.77
N PRO A 214 0.92 15.30 36.26
CA PRO A 214 2.11 15.40 37.11
C PRO A 214 3.37 15.78 36.33
N GLY A 215 4.46 16.08 37.03
CA GLY A 215 5.78 16.37 36.48
C GLY A 215 5.99 17.84 36.11
N GLY A 216 7.00 18.11 35.31
CA GLY A 216 7.34 19.46 34.83
C GLY A 216 7.97 20.36 35.88
N THR A 217 8.68 19.79 36.86
CA THR A 217 9.42 20.52 37.89
C THR A 217 10.63 21.26 37.28
N PRO A 218 11.12 22.34 37.90
CA PRO A 218 12.30 23.05 37.43
C PRO A 218 13.51 22.13 37.37
N ASP A 219 14.24 22.16 36.25
CA ASP A 219 15.51 21.44 36.11
C ASP A 219 16.62 22.25 36.77
N THR A 220 16.96 21.88 38.03
CA THR A 220 18.05 22.49 38.79
C THR A 220 19.41 21.84 38.51
N SER A 221 19.46 20.79 37.72
CA SER A 221 20.70 20.00 37.52
C SER A 221 21.73 20.69 36.63
N GLY A 222 21.39 21.79 35.97
CA GLY A 222 22.34 22.52 35.10
C GLY A 222 22.86 21.74 33.89
N LYS A 223 22.38 20.49 33.71
CA LYS A 223 22.80 19.56 32.68
C LYS A 223 22.02 19.75 31.36
N SER A 224 21.32 20.84 31.17
CA SER A 224 20.91 21.17 29.79
C SER A 224 22.23 21.37 29.01
N SER A 225 22.62 20.32 28.30
CA SER A 225 23.80 20.32 27.44
C SER A 225 23.65 21.43 26.40
N LEU A 226 24.03 22.65 26.76
CA LEU A 226 24.21 23.75 25.83
C LEU A 226 25.35 23.33 24.90
N HIS A 227 24.96 22.79 23.77
CA HIS A 227 25.87 22.63 22.66
C HIS A 227 26.47 24.01 22.37
N SER A 228 27.76 24.06 22.20
CA SER A 228 28.48 25.29 21.81
C SER A 228 27.79 25.92 20.60
N HIS A 229 27.79 27.23 20.44
CA HIS A 229 27.31 27.88 19.23
C HIS A 229 27.88 27.29 17.94
N ARG A 230 29.04 26.62 18.01
CA ARG A 230 29.66 25.88 16.90
C ARG A 230 28.86 24.63 16.52
N ASP A 231 28.22 23.97 17.48
CA ASP A 231 27.45 22.73 17.22
C ASP A 231 26.15 23.04 16.47
N LEU A 232 25.59 24.24 16.64
CA LEU A 232 24.42 24.70 15.87
C LEU A 232 24.70 24.89 14.38
N LEU A 233 25.98 25.08 14.00
CA LEU A 233 26.37 25.25 12.59
C LEU A 233 26.69 23.94 11.88
N ILE A 234 26.83 22.84 12.62
CA ILE A 234 27.13 21.50 12.04
C ILE A 234 26.12 21.09 10.97
N PRO A 235 24.78 21.18 11.17
CA PRO A 235 23.80 20.77 10.17
C PRO A 235 23.88 21.55 8.87
N LEU A 236 24.36 22.81 8.93
CA LEU A 236 24.52 23.65 7.74
C LEU A 236 25.67 23.23 6.81
N ARG A 237 26.54 22.31 7.28
CA ARG A 237 27.59 21.71 6.45
C ARG A 237 27.16 20.39 5.81
N ASP A 238 26.06 19.81 6.27
CA ASP A 238 25.53 18.56 5.73
C ASP A 238 24.70 18.83 4.46
N ARG A 239 25.27 18.50 3.31
CA ARG A 239 24.61 18.68 1.99
C ARG A 239 23.32 17.88 1.84
N ARG A 240 23.19 16.73 2.53
CA ARG A 240 21.96 15.91 2.46
C ARG A 240 20.85 16.60 3.22
N PHE A 241 21.14 17.08 4.42
CA PHE A 241 20.20 17.83 5.24
C PHE A 241 19.78 19.15 4.58
N LEU A 242 20.71 19.90 3.97
CA LEU A 242 20.40 21.12 3.24
C LEU A 242 19.48 20.87 2.03
N ARG A 243 19.69 19.78 1.28
CA ARG A 243 18.78 19.40 0.19
C ARG A 243 17.39 19.06 0.73
N TYR A 244 17.33 18.36 1.86
CA TYR A 244 16.06 18.07 2.52
C TYR A 244 15.34 19.36 2.95
N LEU A 245 16.02 20.27 3.62
CA LEU A 245 15.47 21.59 4.02
C LEU A 245 15.05 22.40 2.79
N GLY A 246 15.83 22.43 1.73
CA GLY A 246 15.49 23.11 0.48
C GLY A 246 14.22 22.57 -0.15
N GLY A 247 14.11 21.22 -0.28
CA GLY A 247 12.90 20.58 -0.77
C GLY A 247 11.68 20.87 0.08
N LEU A 248 11.81 20.74 1.41
CA LEU A 248 10.74 21.03 2.35
C LEU A 248 10.33 22.51 2.31
N GLY A 249 11.31 23.42 2.20
CA GLY A 249 11.05 24.87 2.06
C GLY A 249 10.24 25.20 0.82
N LEU A 250 10.56 24.60 -0.34
CA LEU A 250 9.77 24.78 -1.55
C LEU A 250 8.34 24.27 -1.41
N VAL A 251 8.15 23.10 -0.80
CA VAL A 251 6.81 22.56 -0.52
C VAL A 251 6.03 23.52 0.36
N THR A 252 6.63 24.00 1.47
CA THR A 252 5.98 24.92 2.41
C THR A 252 5.65 26.25 1.75
N LEU A 253 6.58 26.83 0.97
CA LEU A 253 6.39 28.07 0.24
C LEU A 253 5.22 27.99 -0.75
N ALA A 254 5.03 26.82 -1.36
CA ALA A 254 3.97 26.61 -2.34
C ALA A 254 2.61 26.29 -1.71
N THR A 255 2.60 25.38 -0.73
CA THR A 255 1.33 24.80 -0.22
C THR A 255 0.72 25.62 0.91
N ALA A 256 1.52 26.25 1.77
CA ALA A 256 1.00 27.01 2.90
C ALA A 256 0.11 28.19 2.46
N PRO A 257 0.49 29.00 1.45
CA PRO A 257 -0.39 30.07 0.95
C PRO A 257 -1.67 29.52 0.31
N VAL A 258 -1.57 28.43 -0.47
CA VAL A 258 -2.76 27.81 -1.10
C VAL A 258 -3.77 27.43 -0.02
N PHE A 259 -3.34 26.71 1.02
CA PHE A 259 -4.25 26.28 2.09
C PHE A 259 -4.74 27.42 2.97
N ALA A 260 -3.91 28.44 3.19
CA ALA A 260 -4.30 29.63 3.97
C ALA A 260 -5.40 30.43 3.28
N PHE A 261 -5.32 30.62 1.96
CA PHE A 261 -6.26 31.43 1.19
C PHE A 261 -7.35 30.63 0.47
N LEU A 262 -7.32 29.30 0.53
CA LEU A 262 -8.37 28.44 -0.03
C LEU A 262 -9.78 28.78 0.49
N PRO A 263 -10.00 29.10 1.78
CA PRO A 263 -11.32 29.51 2.26
C PRO A 263 -11.87 30.74 1.53
N LEU A 264 -11.03 31.72 1.22
CA LEU A 264 -11.45 32.92 0.48
C LEU A 264 -11.78 32.57 -0.98
N TYR A 265 -10.99 31.72 -1.63
CA TYR A 265 -11.31 31.23 -2.96
C TYR A 265 -12.66 30.51 -3.01
N MET A 266 -12.93 29.67 -2.03
CA MET A 266 -14.20 28.92 -1.94
C MET A 266 -15.40 29.84 -1.75
N GLN A 267 -15.23 30.87 -0.96
CA GLN A 267 -16.29 31.87 -0.73
C GLN A 267 -16.46 32.80 -1.94
N GLU A 268 -15.38 33.42 -2.42
CA GLU A 268 -15.44 34.51 -3.40
C GLU A 268 -15.62 34.04 -4.84
N LYS A 269 -14.98 32.92 -5.22
CA LYS A 269 -14.92 32.42 -6.61
C LYS A 269 -15.82 31.22 -6.86
N VAL A 270 -15.90 30.32 -5.90
CA VAL A 270 -16.75 29.13 -6.01
C VAL A 270 -18.19 29.43 -5.57
N GLY A 271 -18.39 30.41 -4.66
CA GLY A 271 -19.70 30.86 -4.18
C GLY A 271 -20.27 29.95 -3.07
N LEU A 272 -19.42 29.27 -2.30
CA LEU A 272 -19.87 28.50 -1.15
C LEU A 272 -20.18 29.42 0.03
N SER A 273 -21.20 29.06 0.82
CA SER A 273 -21.50 29.80 2.07
C SER A 273 -20.33 29.66 3.06
N PRO A 274 -20.10 30.68 3.91
CA PRO A 274 -19.01 30.67 4.90
C PRO A 274 -19.02 29.42 5.78
N GLY A 275 -20.19 28.94 6.21
CA GLY A 275 -20.34 27.73 6.99
C GLY A 275 -19.95 26.46 6.19
N SER A 276 -20.32 26.39 4.90
CA SER A 276 -19.89 25.29 4.02
C SER A 276 -18.39 25.28 3.82
N VAL A 277 -17.76 26.44 3.70
CA VAL A 277 -16.29 26.56 3.58
C VAL A 277 -15.58 26.02 4.83
N VAL A 278 -16.07 26.35 6.02
CA VAL A 278 -15.53 25.78 7.27
C VAL A 278 -15.76 24.28 7.32
N PHE A 279 -16.93 23.81 6.91
CA PHE A 279 -17.26 22.40 6.89
C PHE A 279 -16.35 21.56 5.97
N LEU A 280 -15.74 22.14 4.92
CA LEU A 280 -14.78 21.44 4.07
C LEU A 280 -13.60 20.83 4.84
N GLN A 281 -13.19 21.42 5.96
CA GLN A 281 -12.12 20.86 6.79
C GLN A 281 -12.44 19.44 7.32
N THR A 282 -13.74 19.10 7.47
CA THR A 282 -14.15 17.76 7.88
C THR A 282 -13.71 16.70 6.87
N GLY A 283 -13.79 17.00 5.56
CA GLY A 283 -13.29 16.13 4.51
C GLY A 283 -11.80 15.82 4.69
N GLY A 284 -10.99 16.85 4.94
CA GLY A 284 -9.55 16.71 5.20
C GLY A 284 -9.23 15.86 6.44
N LEU A 285 -9.95 16.09 7.54
CA LEU A 285 -9.78 15.30 8.78
C LEU A 285 -10.14 13.83 8.55
N ILE A 286 -11.27 13.56 7.90
CA ILE A 286 -11.69 12.19 7.58
C ILE A 286 -10.65 11.50 6.68
N GLY A 287 -10.22 12.16 5.60
CA GLY A 287 -9.22 11.62 4.69
C GLY A 287 -7.89 11.31 5.39
N SER A 288 -7.45 12.20 6.28
CA SER A 288 -6.24 12.00 7.07
C SER A 288 -6.34 10.81 8.01
N VAL A 289 -7.44 10.67 8.76
CA VAL A 289 -7.66 9.55 9.71
C VAL A 289 -7.71 8.22 8.98
N LEU A 290 -8.52 8.14 7.92
CA LEU A 290 -8.69 6.89 7.16
C LEU A 290 -7.39 6.40 6.51
N SER A 291 -6.54 7.33 6.06
CA SER A 291 -5.32 6.98 5.32
C SER A 291 -4.06 6.90 6.21
N SER A 292 -4.06 7.46 7.41
CA SER A 292 -2.87 7.55 8.26
C SER A 292 -2.29 6.18 8.62
N TYR A 293 -3.16 5.21 8.97
CA TYR A 293 -2.74 3.84 9.25
C TYR A 293 -2.08 3.18 8.03
N PHE A 294 -2.69 3.34 6.86
CA PHE A 294 -2.19 2.80 5.60
C PHE A 294 -0.83 3.40 5.22
N TRP A 295 -0.67 4.73 5.30
CA TRP A 295 0.60 5.40 5.04
C TRP A 295 1.68 5.02 6.06
N GLY A 296 1.32 4.88 7.34
CA GLY A 296 2.23 4.42 8.39
C GLY A 296 2.76 3.02 8.10
N TRP A 297 1.86 2.08 7.81
CA TRP A 297 2.20 0.71 7.45
C TRP A 297 3.11 0.64 6.20
N LEU A 298 2.77 1.40 5.15
CA LEU A 298 3.63 1.49 3.96
C LEU A 298 5.02 2.05 4.28
N ALA A 299 5.10 3.08 5.15
CA ALA A 299 6.36 3.69 5.54
C ALA A 299 7.27 2.73 6.33
N ASP A 300 6.67 1.90 7.18
CA ASP A 300 7.41 0.85 7.92
C ASP A 300 7.98 -0.22 7.00
N ARG A 301 7.23 -0.58 5.98
CA ARG A 301 7.54 -1.70 5.08
C ARG A 301 8.47 -1.31 3.93
N TYR A 302 8.16 -0.21 3.27
CA TYR A 302 8.84 0.20 2.02
C TYR A 302 9.78 1.41 2.21
N GLY A 303 9.81 1.98 3.41
CA GLY A 303 10.66 3.12 3.75
C GLY A 303 9.97 4.48 3.61
N SER A 304 10.59 5.49 4.20
CA SER A 304 10.01 6.83 4.33
C SER A 304 9.97 7.62 3.02
N LYS A 305 11.00 7.45 2.18
CA LYS A 305 11.19 8.25 0.96
C LYS A 305 10.08 8.04 -0.09
N PRO A 306 9.73 6.79 -0.52
CA PRO A 306 8.66 6.60 -1.49
C PRO A 306 7.32 7.12 -0.98
N ILE A 307 7.04 7.02 0.32
CA ILE A 307 5.81 7.52 0.93
C ILE A 307 5.75 9.04 0.90
N ALA A 308 6.85 9.72 1.32
CA ALA A 308 6.94 11.17 1.25
C ALA A 308 6.73 11.69 -0.18
N LEU A 309 7.37 11.06 -1.15
CA LEU A 309 7.28 11.47 -2.55
C LEU A 309 5.91 11.17 -3.16
N SER A 310 5.25 10.07 -2.80
CA SER A 310 3.88 9.77 -3.24
C SER A 310 2.87 10.76 -2.66
N GLY A 311 2.96 11.06 -1.35
CA GLY A 311 2.14 12.08 -0.71
C GLY A 311 2.36 13.46 -1.35
N LEU A 312 3.60 13.82 -1.65
CA LEU A 312 3.96 15.08 -2.30
C LEU A 312 3.42 15.18 -3.74
N LEU A 313 3.50 14.11 -4.51
CA LEU A 313 2.91 14.06 -5.86
C LEU A 313 1.39 14.26 -5.80
N LEU A 314 0.72 13.62 -4.85
CA LEU A 314 -0.73 13.86 -4.64
C LEU A 314 -1.00 15.31 -4.25
N ILE A 315 -0.25 15.88 -3.29
CA ILE A 315 -0.38 17.29 -2.89
C ILE A 315 -0.20 18.22 -4.09
N SER A 316 0.77 17.95 -4.96
CA SER A 316 1.04 18.79 -6.13
C SER A 316 -0.15 18.86 -7.10
N THR A 317 -0.98 17.81 -7.17
CA THR A 317 -2.16 17.82 -8.04
C THR A 317 -3.35 18.59 -7.47
N LEU A 318 -3.44 18.77 -6.14
CA LEU A 318 -4.60 19.38 -5.47
C LEU A 318 -4.93 20.80 -5.95
N PRO A 319 -3.95 21.71 -6.16
CA PRO A 319 -4.26 23.05 -6.67
C PRO A 319 -4.98 23.02 -8.02
N LEU A 320 -4.67 22.06 -8.87
CA LEU A 320 -5.35 21.86 -10.16
C LEU A 320 -6.82 21.43 -9.96
N TRP A 321 -7.09 20.49 -9.06
CA TRP A 321 -8.46 20.05 -8.76
C TRP A 321 -9.30 21.15 -8.15
N TRP A 322 -8.72 21.96 -7.22
CA TRP A 322 -9.37 23.11 -6.64
C TRP A 322 -9.69 24.20 -7.69
N TYR A 323 -8.80 24.41 -8.65
CA TYR A 323 -9.00 25.39 -9.72
C TYR A 323 -10.06 24.96 -10.72
N LEU A 324 -10.11 23.67 -11.08
CA LEU A 324 -11.02 23.11 -12.10
C LEU A 324 -12.42 22.81 -11.57
N MET A 325 -12.67 22.96 -10.27
CA MET A 325 -13.97 22.62 -9.72
C MET A 325 -15.09 23.56 -10.24
N PRO A 326 -16.33 23.05 -10.36
CA PRO A 326 -17.46 23.86 -10.82
C PRO A 326 -17.72 25.04 -9.86
N ARG A 327 -18.04 26.20 -10.43
CA ARG A 327 -18.34 27.43 -9.69
C ARG A 327 -19.84 27.69 -9.75
N GLY A 328 -20.45 28.10 -8.61
CA GLY A 328 -21.87 28.44 -8.54
C GLY A 328 -22.84 27.28 -8.84
N SER A 329 -22.39 26.03 -8.72
CA SER A 329 -23.17 24.82 -9.01
C SER A 329 -23.61 24.11 -7.73
N PRO A 330 -24.75 23.43 -7.71
CA PRO A 330 -25.14 22.55 -6.61
C PRO A 330 -24.12 21.44 -6.35
N LEU A 331 -23.34 21.05 -7.36
CA LEU A 331 -22.28 20.03 -7.25
C LEU A 331 -20.97 20.57 -6.64
N SER A 332 -20.83 21.91 -6.45
CA SER A 332 -19.61 22.49 -5.94
C SER A 332 -19.25 21.97 -4.53
N LEU A 333 -20.22 21.87 -3.63
CA LEU A 333 -19.96 21.40 -2.26
C LEU A 333 -19.59 19.90 -2.20
N PRO A 334 -20.32 18.96 -2.82
CA PRO A 334 -19.91 17.55 -2.84
C PRO A 334 -18.53 17.33 -3.45
N ILE A 335 -18.21 17.98 -4.57
CA ILE A 335 -16.92 17.89 -5.21
C ILE A 335 -15.83 18.46 -4.32
N ALA A 336 -16.05 19.63 -3.69
CA ALA A 336 -15.12 20.24 -2.75
C ALA A 336 -14.82 19.31 -1.56
N LEU A 337 -15.85 18.65 -1.00
CA LEU A 337 -15.66 17.67 0.07
C LEU A 337 -14.81 16.47 -0.38
N GLY A 338 -15.01 15.98 -1.60
CA GLY A 338 -14.19 14.92 -2.20
C GLY A 338 -12.73 15.34 -2.37
N ILE A 339 -12.47 16.57 -2.86
CA ILE A 339 -11.11 17.12 -2.99
C ILE A 339 -10.49 17.33 -1.61
N ALA A 340 -11.25 17.83 -0.62
CA ALA A 340 -10.78 17.99 0.76
C ALA A 340 -10.42 16.65 1.39
N LEU A 341 -11.19 15.59 1.15
CA LEU A 341 -10.86 14.23 1.58
C LEU A 341 -9.52 13.78 0.97
N LEU A 342 -9.36 13.95 -0.35
CA LEU A 342 -8.11 13.64 -1.04
C LEU A 342 -6.94 14.47 -0.50
N GLN A 343 -7.17 15.75 -0.14
CA GLN A 343 -6.18 16.60 0.52
C GLN A 343 -5.75 16.02 1.87
N GLY A 344 -6.68 15.47 2.67
CA GLY A 344 -6.36 14.79 3.92
C GLY A 344 -5.50 13.54 3.70
N VAL A 345 -5.84 12.73 2.69
CA VAL A 345 -5.06 11.54 2.29
C VAL A 345 -3.64 11.94 1.87
N ALA A 346 -3.50 12.93 0.99
CA ALA A 346 -2.22 13.40 0.50
C ALA A 346 -1.36 14.02 1.61
N GLY A 347 -2.00 14.85 2.46
CA GLY A 347 -1.35 15.51 3.59
C GLY A 347 -0.81 14.54 4.64
N SER A 348 -1.55 13.47 4.97
CA SER A 348 -1.08 12.46 5.91
C SER A 348 0.07 11.64 5.32
N GLY A 349 0.04 11.29 4.02
CA GLY A 349 1.14 10.61 3.34
C GLY A 349 2.43 11.44 3.35
N TRP A 350 2.33 12.73 3.00
CA TRP A 350 3.47 13.65 3.09
C TRP A 350 3.96 13.83 4.52
N GLY A 351 3.07 14.07 5.48
CA GLY A 351 3.42 14.31 6.88
C GLY A 351 4.15 13.12 7.52
N ILE A 352 3.61 11.90 7.35
CA ILE A 352 4.22 10.67 7.87
C ILE A 352 5.55 10.40 7.16
N GLY A 353 5.57 10.47 5.82
CA GLY A 353 6.76 10.18 5.03
C GLY A 353 7.89 11.17 5.29
N SER A 354 7.63 12.48 5.24
CA SER A 354 8.64 13.53 5.46
C SER A 354 9.12 13.57 6.92
N GLY A 355 8.21 13.43 7.89
CA GLY A 355 8.58 13.38 9.32
C GLY A 355 9.48 12.19 9.63
N ARG A 356 9.14 11.00 9.13
CA ARG A 356 9.96 9.80 9.31
C ARG A 356 11.30 9.92 8.57
N LEU A 357 11.32 10.51 7.38
CA LEU A 357 12.56 10.77 6.64
C LEU A 357 13.50 11.68 7.44
N LEU A 358 12.96 12.71 8.12
CA LEU A 358 13.71 13.58 9.03
C LEU A 358 14.36 12.76 10.15
N PHE A 359 13.54 12.02 10.92
CA PHE A 359 14.02 11.38 12.15
C PHE A 359 14.87 10.14 11.91
N VAL A 360 14.62 9.37 10.84
CA VAL A 360 15.31 8.10 10.57
C VAL A 360 16.55 8.31 9.71
N SER A 361 16.49 9.22 8.71
CA SER A 361 17.54 9.29 7.69
C SER A 361 18.35 10.58 7.70
N MET A 362 17.79 11.69 8.23
CA MET A 362 18.44 13.01 8.14
C MET A 362 19.08 13.46 9.43
N VAL A 363 18.59 13.01 10.58
CA VAL A 363 19.05 13.47 11.90
C VAL A 363 19.94 12.42 12.55
N PRO A 364 21.28 12.65 12.65
CA PRO A 364 22.20 11.76 13.36
C PRO A 364 21.89 11.73 14.86
N ALA A 365 22.05 10.56 15.49
CA ALA A 365 21.75 10.36 16.92
C ALA A 365 22.60 11.28 17.84
N GLU A 366 23.87 11.53 17.46
CA GLU A 366 24.83 12.30 18.26
C GLU A 366 24.51 13.81 18.31
N ASN A 367 23.92 14.37 17.22
CA ASN A 367 23.69 15.82 17.08
C ASN A 367 22.20 16.16 16.91
N LYS A 368 21.32 15.33 17.43
CA LYS A 368 19.87 15.40 17.24
C LYS A 368 19.28 16.78 17.56
N ALA A 369 19.71 17.38 18.68
CA ALA A 369 19.20 18.69 19.11
C ALA A 369 19.52 19.79 18.09
N SER A 370 20.75 19.82 17.55
CA SER A 370 21.20 20.85 16.59
C SER A 370 20.44 20.74 15.25
N TYR A 371 20.24 19.51 14.74
CA TYR A 371 19.48 19.29 13.50
C TYR A 371 18.00 19.67 13.64
N LEU A 372 17.34 19.27 14.73
CA LEU A 372 15.95 19.61 14.98
C LEU A 372 15.75 21.11 15.22
N SER A 373 16.72 21.78 15.86
CA SER A 373 16.72 23.23 16.07
C SER A 373 16.76 23.96 14.74
N GLN A 374 17.66 23.57 13.83
CA GLN A 374 17.74 24.15 12.48
C GLN A 374 16.51 23.84 11.63
N TYR A 375 15.96 22.63 11.72
CA TYR A 375 14.69 22.28 11.06
C TYR A 375 13.55 23.19 11.52
N ASN A 376 13.37 23.39 12.83
CA ASN A 376 12.32 24.24 13.38
C ASN A 376 12.50 25.71 13.00
N ALA A 377 13.75 26.19 13.05
CA ALA A 377 14.08 27.55 12.60
C ALA A 377 13.73 27.77 11.13
N TRP A 378 14.12 26.82 10.27
CA TRP A 378 13.83 26.88 8.84
C TRP A 378 12.34 26.86 8.57
N MET A 379 11.58 25.97 9.22
CA MET A 379 10.13 25.86 9.07
C MET A 379 9.39 27.12 9.56
N GLY A 380 9.82 27.68 10.67
CA GLY A 380 9.31 28.94 11.18
C GLY A 380 9.52 30.10 10.20
N LEU A 381 10.71 30.19 9.64
CA LEU A 381 11.11 31.26 8.73
C LEU A 381 10.35 31.14 7.39
N ILE A 382 10.41 29.99 6.74
CA ILE A 382 9.73 29.76 5.45
C ILE A 382 8.20 29.81 5.61
N GLY A 383 7.66 29.25 6.70
CA GLY A 383 6.22 29.27 6.98
C GLY A 383 5.69 30.72 7.14
N GLY A 384 6.44 31.57 7.83
CA GLY A 384 6.10 33.00 7.96
C GLY A 384 6.19 33.74 6.63
N PHE A 385 7.30 33.60 5.92
CA PHE A 385 7.45 34.23 4.61
C PHE A 385 6.42 33.75 3.60
N SER A 386 6.04 32.47 3.61
CA SER A 386 5.07 31.93 2.67
C SER A 386 3.67 32.55 2.81
N ALA A 387 3.23 32.80 4.04
CA ALA A 387 1.93 33.42 4.30
C ALA A 387 1.88 34.87 3.80
N ILE A 388 2.92 35.68 4.08
CA ILE A 388 3.05 37.04 3.57
C ILE A 388 3.13 37.03 2.04
N PHE A 389 3.96 36.17 1.48
CA PHE A 389 4.13 36.01 0.04
C PHE A 389 2.80 35.74 -0.66
N GLY A 390 2.02 34.76 -0.14
CA GLY A 390 0.70 34.44 -0.70
C GLY A 390 -0.28 35.59 -0.64
N GLY A 391 -0.38 36.30 0.49
CA GLY A 391 -1.26 37.48 0.64
C GLY A 391 -0.84 38.58 -0.32
N ARG A 392 0.45 38.91 -0.39
CA ARG A 392 0.98 39.94 -1.30
C ARG A 392 0.76 39.60 -2.77
N LEU A 393 0.97 38.33 -3.15
CA LEU A 393 0.70 37.82 -4.50
C LEU A 393 -0.76 38.09 -4.89
N LEU A 394 -1.70 37.72 -4.04
CA LEU A 394 -3.13 37.89 -4.32
C LEU A 394 -3.52 39.36 -4.46
N ASP A 395 -2.94 40.28 -3.66
CA ASP A 395 -3.23 41.71 -3.76
C ASP A 395 -2.60 42.33 -5.02
N VAL A 396 -1.34 42.03 -5.34
CA VAL A 396 -0.65 42.52 -6.54
C VAL A 396 -1.38 42.12 -7.81
N PHE A 397 -1.89 40.89 -7.87
CA PHE A 397 -2.61 40.38 -9.03
C PHE A 397 -4.13 40.46 -8.91
N SER A 398 -4.66 41.29 -7.95
CA SER A 398 -6.11 41.45 -7.73
C SER A 398 -6.87 41.97 -8.95
N GLY A 399 -6.21 42.76 -9.79
CA GLY A 399 -6.76 43.28 -11.05
C GLY A 399 -6.71 42.26 -12.22
N LEU A 400 -6.09 41.10 -12.04
CA LEU A 400 -5.99 40.13 -13.13
C LEU A 400 -7.36 39.47 -13.35
N GLN A 401 -7.95 39.72 -14.51
CA GLN A 401 -9.20 39.11 -14.97
C GLN A 401 -9.07 38.75 -16.44
N GLY A 402 -9.26 37.52 -16.81
CA GLY A 402 -9.16 37.08 -18.19
C GLY A 402 -9.76 35.69 -18.38
N GLN A 403 -9.80 35.25 -19.63
CA GLN A 403 -10.11 33.86 -19.99
C GLN A 403 -8.99 33.31 -20.85
N PHE A 404 -8.50 32.13 -20.51
CA PHE A 404 -7.50 31.41 -21.27
C PHE A 404 -7.96 29.96 -21.46
N LEU A 405 -8.10 29.48 -22.69
CA LEU A 405 -8.60 28.16 -23.05
C LEU A 405 -9.95 27.79 -22.35
N GLY A 406 -10.86 28.78 -22.21
CA GLY A 406 -12.14 28.58 -21.54
C GLY A 406 -12.09 28.58 -20.01
N LEU A 407 -10.89 28.72 -19.41
CA LEU A 407 -10.69 28.83 -17.96
C LEU A 407 -10.62 30.29 -17.53
N GLN A 408 -11.25 30.61 -16.41
CA GLN A 408 -11.19 31.97 -15.83
C GLN A 408 -9.84 32.17 -15.13
N VAL A 409 -9.07 33.16 -15.58
CA VAL A 409 -7.79 33.53 -15.00
C VAL A 409 -8.00 34.68 -14.03
N ASP A 410 -7.60 34.49 -12.78
CA ASP A 410 -7.69 35.46 -11.70
C ASP A 410 -6.44 35.40 -10.80
N SER A 411 -6.39 36.22 -9.72
CA SER A 411 -5.25 36.21 -8.80
C SER A 411 -4.97 34.84 -8.16
N PHE A 412 -5.99 34.04 -7.93
CA PHE A 412 -5.83 32.68 -7.38
C PHE A 412 -5.22 31.71 -8.39
N THR A 413 -5.38 31.93 -9.69
CA THR A 413 -4.76 31.10 -10.74
C THR A 413 -3.25 31.05 -10.59
N ILE A 414 -2.61 32.22 -10.30
CA ILE A 414 -1.16 32.28 -10.09
C ILE A 414 -0.77 31.50 -8.82
N LEU A 415 -1.55 31.68 -7.75
CA LEU A 415 -1.33 30.98 -6.48
C LEU A 415 -1.41 29.47 -6.66
N PHE A 416 -2.41 28.97 -7.40
CA PHE A 416 -2.56 27.54 -7.70
C PHE A 416 -1.48 27.03 -8.65
N ALA A 417 -1.05 27.82 -9.63
CA ALA A 417 0.06 27.47 -10.50
C ALA A 417 1.37 27.29 -9.72
N ILE A 418 1.68 28.18 -8.78
CA ILE A 418 2.82 28.06 -7.87
C ILE A 418 2.66 26.80 -6.99
N GLY A 419 1.45 26.61 -6.45
CA GLY A 419 1.09 25.44 -5.63
C GLY A 419 1.22 24.11 -6.36
N PHE A 420 1.08 24.10 -7.69
CA PHE A 420 1.30 22.93 -8.55
C PHE A 420 2.78 22.73 -8.91
N LEU A 421 3.45 23.79 -9.39
CA LEU A 421 4.79 23.68 -9.98
C LEU A 421 5.92 23.49 -8.96
N LEU A 422 5.91 24.24 -7.84
CA LEU A 422 7.00 24.17 -6.87
C LEU A 422 7.07 22.82 -6.12
N PRO A 423 5.96 22.18 -5.71
CA PRO A 423 6.04 20.85 -5.13
C PRO A 423 6.57 19.81 -6.12
N LEU A 424 6.26 19.91 -7.43
CA LEU A 424 6.84 19.06 -8.45
C LEU A 424 8.36 19.24 -8.54
N LEU A 425 8.85 20.50 -8.50
CA LEU A 425 10.28 20.78 -8.44
C LEU A 425 10.92 20.16 -7.19
N SER A 426 10.24 20.23 -6.05
CA SER A 426 10.71 19.60 -4.81
C SER A 426 10.83 18.08 -4.93
N VAL A 427 9.96 17.40 -5.70
CA VAL A 427 10.09 15.95 -5.96
C VAL A 427 11.46 15.61 -6.55
N PHE A 428 11.96 16.40 -7.50
CA PHE A 428 13.29 16.17 -8.11
C PHE A 428 14.41 16.35 -7.07
N ILE A 429 14.31 17.34 -6.18
CA ILE A 429 15.30 17.58 -5.13
C ILE A 429 15.29 16.42 -4.12
N LEU A 430 14.12 16.05 -3.61
CA LEU A 430 13.99 15.02 -2.59
C LEU A 430 14.29 13.62 -3.13
N ARG A 431 14.02 13.35 -4.41
CA ARG A 431 14.40 12.10 -5.07
C ARG A 431 15.91 11.85 -5.04
N SER A 432 16.73 12.91 -5.10
CA SER A 432 18.19 12.81 -5.08
C SER A 432 18.78 12.42 -3.72
N ILE A 433 17.99 12.42 -2.65
CA ILE A 433 18.43 12.08 -1.31
C ILE A 433 18.59 10.55 -1.19
N GLN A 434 19.76 10.09 -0.76
CA GLN A 434 20.01 8.68 -0.49
C GLN A 434 19.45 8.30 0.89
N THR A 435 18.80 7.15 0.97
CA THR A 435 18.20 6.58 2.19
C THR A 435 18.65 5.13 2.37
N GLU A 436 18.53 4.60 3.57
CA GLU A 436 18.97 3.22 3.90
C GLU A 436 18.25 2.13 3.09
N ARG A 437 16.99 2.36 2.70
CA ARG A 437 16.21 1.47 1.83
C ARG A 437 16.00 2.14 0.48
N GLU A 438 16.60 1.57 -0.57
CA GLU A 438 16.61 2.14 -1.92
C GLU A 438 15.42 1.69 -2.78
N MET A 439 14.20 1.69 -2.27
CA MET A 439 13.06 1.48 -3.14
C MET A 439 12.76 2.74 -3.98
N GLY A 440 12.84 2.62 -5.31
CA GLY A 440 12.53 3.69 -6.23
C GLY A 440 11.02 3.98 -6.31
N ILE A 441 10.63 5.22 -6.66
CA ILE A 441 9.21 5.60 -6.83
C ILE A 441 8.52 4.71 -7.88
N SER A 442 9.19 4.38 -8.98
CA SER A 442 8.65 3.52 -10.04
C SER A 442 8.38 2.11 -9.56
N GLN A 443 9.26 1.55 -8.74
CA GLN A 443 9.07 0.24 -8.11
C GLN A 443 7.91 0.29 -7.11
N PHE A 444 7.84 1.35 -6.29
CA PHE A 444 6.75 1.56 -5.36
C PHE A 444 5.39 1.72 -6.07
N ALA A 445 5.34 2.53 -7.14
CA ALA A 445 4.13 2.67 -7.96
C ALA A 445 3.73 1.35 -8.62
N GLY A 446 4.71 0.53 -9.03
CA GLY A 446 4.51 -0.81 -9.57
C GLY A 446 3.72 -1.74 -8.64
N LEU A 447 3.85 -1.58 -7.31
CA LEU A 447 3.08 -2.35 -6.32
C LEU A 447 1.56 -2.14 -6.44
N PHE A 448 1.13 -0.99 -6.93
CA PHE A 448 -0.28 -0.64 -7.10
C PHE A 448 -0.82 -0.86 -8.52
N ILE A 449 0.07 -1.12 -9.48
CA ILE A 449 -0.31 -1.37 -10.88
C ILE A 449 -0.54 -2.86 -11.12
N HIS A 450 0.18 -3.74 -10.39
CA HIS A 450 0.10 -5.18 -10.56
C HIS A 450 -0.95 -5.79 -9.62
N GLY A 451 -1.82 -6.63 -10.16
CA GLY A 451 -2.88 -7.29 -9.41
C GLY A 451 -4.06 -6.36 -9.08
N ASN A 452 -4.79 -6.68 -8.00
CA ASN A 452 -5.90 -5.87 -7.50
C ASN A 452 -5.51 -5.20 -6.17
N PRO A 453 -5.02 -3.95 -6.17
CA PRO A 453 -4.55 -3.28 -4.96
C PRO A 453 -5.67 -2.99 -3.95
N LEU A 454 -6.90 -2.77 -4.40
CA LEU A 454 -8.03 -2.53 -3.49
C LEU A 454 -8.37 -3.81 -2.72
N LEU A 455 -8.42 -4.95 -3.41
CA LEU A 455 -8.63 -6.24 -2.76
C LEU A 455 -7.43 -6.58 -1.84
N ALA A 456 -6.21 -6.24 -2.24
CA ALA A 456 -5.02 -6.43 -1.41
C ALA A 456 -5.14 -5.64 -0.10
N VAL A 457 -5.50 -4.36 -0.15
CA VAL A 457 -5.66 -3.52 1.04
C VAL A 457 -6.80 -4.03 1.94
N ASP A 458 -7.96 -4.40 1.38
CA ASP A 458 -9.06 -4.99 2.15
C ASP A 458 -8.62 -6.29 2.84
N SER A 459 -7.97 -7.20 2.10
CA SER A 459 -7.48 -8.46 2.64
C SER A 459 -6.40 -8.26 3.71
N LEU A 460 -5.51 -7.29 3.56
CA LEU A 460 -4.49 -6.93 4.56
C LEU A 460 -5.13 -6.43 5.86
N ILE A 461 -6.12 -5.54 5.76
CA ILE A 461 -6.85 -5.06 6.94
C ILE A 461 -7.50 -6.24 7.67
N ARG A 462 -8.21 -7.10 6.94
CA ARG A 462 -8.86 -8.28 7.52
C ARG A 462 -7.85 -9.26 8.14
N PHE A 463 -6.68 -9.42 7.53
CA PHE A 463 -5.63 -10.31 8.04
C PHE A 463 -5.18 -9.94 9.44
N TYR A 464 -4.96 -8.67 9.73
CA TYR A 464 -4.57 -8.21 11.07
C TYR A 464 -5.66 -8.35 12.13
N PHE A 465 -6.94 -8.45 11.76
CA PHE A 465 -8.05 -8.65 12.68
C PHE A 465 -8.52 -10.10 12.79
N ALA A 466 -8.17 -10.97 11.84
CA ALA A 466 -8.53 -12.38 11.85
C ALA A 466 -7.76 -13.12 12.96
N ARG A 467 -8.47 -13.81 13.83
CA ARG A 467 -7.87 -14.58 14.94
C ARG A 467 -8.20 -16.07 14.88
N GLU A 468 -9.41 -16.41 14.47
CA GLU A 468 -9.88 -17.79 14.38
C GLU A 468 -9.39 -18.43 13.08
N GLU A 469 -9.08 -19.73 13.11
CA GLU A 469 -8.54 -20.46 11.98
C GLU A 469 -9.37 -20.31 10.69
N PRO A 470 -10.71 -20.48 10.69
CA PRO A 470 -11.50 -20.33 9.48
C PRO A 470 -11.42 -18.91 8.89
N ALA A 471 -11.35 -17.90 9.74
CA ALA A 471 -11.23 -16.51 9.32
C ALA A 471 -9.86 -16.23 8.69
N VAL A 472 -8.77 -16.78 9.28
CA VAL A 472 -7.42 -16.62 8.74
C VAL A 472 -7.28 -17.36 7.41
N VAL A 473 -7.81 -18.58 7.27
CA VAL A 473 -7.83 -19.32 6.02
C VAL A 473 -8.55 -18.54 4.93
N ALA A 474 -9.76 -18.03 5.21
CA ALA A 474 -10.54 -17.24 4.25
C ALA A 474 -9.82 -15.96 3.81
N VAL A 475 -9.14 -15.28 4.74
CA VAL A 475 -8.35 -14.08 4.40
C VAL A 475 -7.09 -14.44 3.62
N THR A 476 -6.41 -15.54 3.94
CA THR A 476 -5.25 -16.04 3.17
C THR A 476 -5.64 -16.33 1.71
N GLU A 477 -6.83 -16.86 1.48
CA GLU A 477 -7.38 -17.03 0.12
C GLU A 477 -7.58 -15.69 -0.59
N LEU A 478 -8.08 -14.65 0.11
CA LEU A 478 -8.26 -13.31 -0.46
C LEU A 478 -6.91 -12.65 -0.79
N LEU A 479 -5.89 -12.84 0.08
CA LEU A 479 -4.51 -12.38 -0.19
C LEU A 479 -3.99 -12.95 -1.51
N GLY A 480 -4.17 -14.25 -1.73
CA GLY A 480 -3.79 -14.92 -2.99
C GLY A 480 -4.60 -14.44 -4.20
N LYS A 481 -5.91 -14.24 -4.05
CA LYS A 481 -6.79 -13.73 -5.12
C LYS A 481 -6.43 -12.32 -5.57
N SER A 482 -5.85 -11.50 -4.70
CA SER A 482 -5.41 -10.15 -5.03
C SER A 482 -4.30 -10.11 -6.07
N ARG A 483 -3.45 -11.14 -6.12
CA ARG A 483 -2.24 -11.24 -6.96
C ARG A 483 -1.35 -10.00 -6.87
N SER A 484 -1.40 -9.29 -5.76
CA SER A 484 -0.70 -8.03 -5.56
C SER A 484 0.61 -8.24 -4.80
N PRO A 485 1.72 -7.63 -5.22
CA PRO A 485 2.98 -7.68 -4.47
C PRO A 485 2.86 -7.18 -3.03
N LEU A 486 1.79 -6.43 -2.71
CA LEU A 486 1.50 -5.94 -1.36
C LEU A 486 1.23 -7.06 -0.36
N THR A 487 0.76 -8.24 -0.81
CA THR A 487 0.33 -9.35 0.06
C THR A 487 1.39 -10.44 0.25
N VAL A 488 2.56 -10.30 -0.36
CA VAL A 488 3.62 -11.32 -0.34
C VAL A 488 4.09 -11.67 1.07
N ASN A 489 4.28 -10.66 1.94
CA ASN A 489 4.78 -10.93 3.28
C ASN A 489 3.75 -11.64 4.17
N GLU A 490 2.47 -11.31 4.05
CA GLU A 490 1.40 -11.96 4.80
C GLU A 490 1.16 -13.38 4.30
N LEU A 491 1.37 -13.64 3.02
CA LEU A 491 1.41 -15.01 2.50
C LEU A 491 2.59 -15.80 3.05
N MET A 492 3.76 -15.19 3.19
CA MET A 492 4.91 -15.81 3.86
C MET A 492 4.64 -16.04 5.35
N GLU A 493 4.08 -15.05 6.06
CA GLU A 493 3.65 -15.20 7.45
C GLU A 493 2.63 -16.32 7.63
N SER A 494 1.70 -16.48 6.68
CA SER A 494 0.75 -17.60 6.66
C SER A 494 1.40 -18.98 6.42
N LEU A 495 2.55 -19.04 5.75
CA LEU A 495 3.32 -20.30 5.63
C LEU A 495 3.98 -20.71 6.95
N ASP A 496 4.31 -19.75 7.82
CA ASP A 496 4.91 -19.98 9.13
C ASP A 496 3.85 -20.18 10.24
N ASP A 497 2.55 -20.09 9.92
CA ASP A 497 1.46 -20.27 10.89
C ASP A 497 1.49 -21.71 11.46
N PRO A 498 1.33 -21.92 12.79
CA PRO A 498 1.32 -23.24 13.38
C PRO A 498 0.15 -24.12 12.91
N ARG A 499 -0.92 -23.56 12.39
CA ARG A 499 -2.13 -24.27 11.94
C ARG A 499 -1.95 -24.82 10.54
N PHE A 500 -2.21 -26.12 10.39
CA PHE A 500 -2.02 -26.83 9.12
C PHE A 500 -2.84 -26.22 7.97
N TYR A 501 -4.14 -25.94 8.19
CA TYR A 501 -5.00 -25.45 7.11
C TYR A 501 -4.64 -24.03 6.65
N VAL A 502 -4.07 -23.21 7.52
CA VAL A 502 -3.57 -21.88 7.14
C VAL A 502 -2.36 -22.02 6.21
N ARG A 503 -1.38 -22.86 6.56
CA ARG A 503 -0.22 -23.15 5.71
C ARG A 503 -0.63 -23.77 4.37
N PHE A 504 -1.57 -24.70 4.41
CA PHE A 504 -2.08 -25.32 3.20
C PHE A 504 -2.71 -24.30 2.24
N GLU A 505 -3.60 -23.41 2.76
CA GLU A 505 -4.21 -22.36 1.96
C GLU A 505 -3.18 -21.32 1.46
N ALA A 506 -2.14 -21.04 2.26
CA ALA A 506 -1.04 -20.18 1.84
C ALA A 506 -0.33 -20.75 0.60
N LEU A 507 -0.04 -22.06 0.58
CA LEU A 507 0.56 -22.72 -0.59
C LEU A 507 -0.33 -22.64 -1.83
N VAL A 508 -1.65 -22.84 -1.67
CA VAL A 508 -2.63 -22.72 -2.76
C VAL A 508 -2.71 -21.28 -3.26
N SER A 509 -2.69 -20.32 -2.37
CA SER A 509 -2.74 -18.90 -2.66
C SER A 509 -1.49 -18.40 -3.37
N ILE A 510 -0.31 -18.85 -2.93
CA ILE A 510 0.97 -18.52 -3.55
C ILE A 510 1.04 -19.10 -4.97
N ALA A 511 0.53 -20.31 -5.20
CA ALA A 511 0.48 -20.90 -6.55
C ALA A 511 -0.35 -20.11 -7.57
N ARG A 512 -1.21 -19.21 -7.11
CA ARG A 512 -2.04 -18.30 -7.94
C ARG A 512 -1.43 -16.90 -8.07
N HIS A 513 -0.39 -16.61 -7.28
CA HIS A 513 0.26 -15.31 -7.22
C HIS A 513 1.19 -15.09 -8.42
N SER A 514 1.58 -13.82 -8.65
CA SER A 514 2.64 -13.48 -9.59
C SER A 514 4.00 -13.99 -9.08
N PRO A 515 4.93 -14.39 -9.97
CA PRO A 515 6.27 -14.83 -9.55
C PRO A 515 6.98 -13.77 -8.69
N ASP A 516 7.43 -14.18 -7.50
CA ASP A 516 8.24 -13.39 -6.57
C ASP A 516 9.31 -14.31 -5.98
N GLU A 517 10.58 -13.92 -6.03
CA GLU A 517 11.69 -14.75 -5.58
C GLU A 517 11.59 -15.14 -4.10
N ARG A 518 11.03 -14.26 -3.26
CA ARG A 518 10.85 -14.54 -1.83
C ARG A 518 9.83 -15.66 -1.61
N LEU A 519 8.73 -15.66 -2.38
CA LEU A 519 7.74 -16.73 -2.34
C LEU A 519 8.32 -18.05 -2.84
N VAL A 520 9.14 -18.02 -3.90
CA VAL A 520 9.83 -19.23 -4.40
C VAL A 520 10.76 -19.80 -3.34
N HIS A 521 11.55 -18.94 -2.67
CA HIS A 521 12.46 -19.38 -1.59
C HIS A 521 11.68 -20.01 -0.42
N ALA A 522 10.61 -19.37 0.03
CA ALA A 522 9.76 -19.91 1.09
C ALA A 522 9.10 -21.25 0.69
N LEU A 523 8.66 -21.40 -0.56
CA LEU A 523 8.14 -22.66 -1.07
C LEU A 523 9.22 -23.77 -1.10
N VAL A 524 10.47 -23.43 -1.41
CA VAL A 524 11.59 -24.38 -1.37
C VAL A 524 11.85 -24.84 0.06
N GLU A 525 11.83 -23.94 1.04
CA GLU A 525 11.96 -24.31 2.46
C GLU A 525 10.85 -25.29 2.90
N VAL A 526 9.60 -25.05 2.48
CA VAL A 526 8.48 -25.98 2.77
C VAL A 526 8.64 -27.31 2.03
N LEU A 527 9.16 -27.31 0.80
CA LEU A 527 9.42 -28.52 0.02
C LEU A 527 10.43 -29.44 0.71
N GLU A 528 11.48 -28.85 1.28
CA GLU A 528 12.55 -29.56 2.00
C GLU A 528 12.17 -29.90 3.44
N GLY A 529 11.00 -29.45 3.90
CA GLY A 529 10.47 -29.71 5.24
C GLY A 529 10.07 -31.18 5.47
N ASN A 530 9.69 -31.46 6.71
CA ASN A 530 9.35 -32.84 7.16
C ASN A 530 7.88 -33.25 6.98
N ASP A 531 6.99 -32.31 6.57
CA ASP A 531 5.56 -32.57 6.39
C ASP A 531 5.29 -32.97 4.92
N PRO A 532 5.01 -34.23 4.61
CA PRO A 532 4.86 -34.68 3.22
C PRO A 532 3.65 -34.07 2.51
N ALA A 533 2.58 -33.69 3.24
CA ALA A 533 1.41 -33.06 2.64
C ALA A 533 1.71 -31.63 2.19
N LEU A 534 2.41 -30.86 3.01
CA LEU A 534 2.83 -29.51 2.68
C LEU A 534 3.94 -29.52 1.62
N SER A 535 4.93 -30.42 1.72
CA SER A 535 5.99 -30.57 0.72
C SER A 535 5.43 -30.93 -0.67
N MET A 536 4.42 -31.78 -0.72
CA MET A 536 3.71 -32.12 -1.97
C MET A 536 3.04 -30.88 -2.58
N MET A 537 2.34 -30.09 -1.74
CA MET A 537 1.68 -28.85 -2.18
C MET A 537 2.69 -27.76 -2.58
N ALA A 538 3.82 -27.68 -1.87
CA ALA A 538 4.90 -26.76 -2.23
C ALA A 538 5.51 -27.13 -3.59
N ALA A 539 5.74 -28.42 -3.85
CA ALA A 539 6.20 -28.88 -5.17
C ALA A 539 5.23 -28.46 -6.28
N TRP A 540 3.92 -28.65 -6.08
CA TRP A 540 2.89 -28.24 -7.02
C TRP A 540 2.85 -26.72 -7.22
N ALA A 541 2.95 -25.94 -6.13
CA ALA A 541 2.97 -24.49 -6.17
C ALA A 541 4.19 -23.96 -6.96
N LEU A 542 5.38 -24.53 -6.74
CA LEU A 542 6.60 -24.19 -7.48
C LEU A 542 6.45 -24.44 -8.98
N GLY A 543 5.83 -25.56 -9.36
CA GLY A 543 5.55 -25.85 -10.77
C GLY A 543 4.54 -24.89 -11.41
N ARG A 544 3.72 -24.21 -10.62
CA ARG A 544 2.70 -23.27 -11.09
C ARG A 544 3.17 -21.82 -11.14
N ILE A 545 3.98 -21.40 -10.17
CA ILE A 545 4.49 -20.02 -10.10
C ILE A 545 5.48 -19.71 -11.23
N GLY A 546 6.07 -20.76 -11.84
CA GLY A 546 6.78 -20.65 -13.11
C GLY A 546 8.17 -20.00 -13.05
N ASN A 547 8.90 -20.14 -11.94
CA ASN A 547 10.24 -19.56 -11.79
C ASN A 547 11.34 -20.65 -11.88
N GLY A 548 12.32 -20.44 -12.77
CA GLY A 548 13.46 -21.32 -12.95
C GLY A 548 14.41 -21.43 -11.75
N SER A 549 14.37 -20.49 -10.79
CA SER A 549 15.21 -20.54 -9.58
C SER A 549 14.89 -21.74 -8.66
N ALA A 550 13.69 -22.34 -8.78
CA ALA A 550 13.30 -23.52 -8.05
C ALA A 550 13.87 -24.86 -8.60
N LEU A 551 14.39 -24.87 -9.83
CA LEU A 551 14.81 -26.11 -10.51
C LEU A 551 15.86 -26.93 -9.74
N PRO A 552 16.93 -26.33 -9.16
CA PRO A 552 17.91 -27.11 -8.39
C PRO A 552 17.29 -27.80 -7.18
N ALA A 553 16.42 -27.13 -6.44
CA ALA A 553 15.74 -27.71 -5.28
C ALA A 553 14.76 -28.83 -5.68
N LEU A 554 14.02 -28.64 -6.77
CA LEU A 554 13.13 -29.66 -7.31
C LEU A 554 13.91 -30.91 -7.77
N ARG A 555 15.05 -30.76 -8.49
CA ARG A 555 15.90 -31.88 -8.90
C ARG A 555 16.46 -32.62 -7.68
N HIS A 556 16.93 -31.92 -6.68
CA HIS A 556 17.40 -32.52 -5.44
C HIS A 556 16.28 -33.27 -4.74
N SER A 557 15.09 -32.69 -4.59
CA SER A 557 13.94 -33.31 -3.93
C SER A 557 13.43 -34.57 -4.69
N LEU A 558 13.56 -34.62 -6.03
CA LEU A 558 13.21 -35.78 -6.83
C LEU A 558 14.04 -37.02 -6.42
N GLN A 559 15.32 -36.84 -6.12
CA GLN A 559 16.24 -37.89 -5.73
C GLN A 559 16.20 -38.20 -4.22
N ALA A 560 16.18 -37.14 -3.39
CA ALA A 560 16.36 -37.25 -1.94
C ALA A 560 15.07 -37.58 -1.17
N SER A 561 13.88 -37.21 -1.70
CA SER A 561 12.64 -37.43 -0.98
C SER A 561 12.24 -38.90 -0.87
N ARG A 562 11.96 -39.33 0.38
CA ARG A 562 11.44 -40.66 0.69
C ARG A 562 9.94 -40.84 0.38
N TYR A 563 9.23 -39.73 0.20
CA TYR A 563 7.78 -39.73 0.00
C TYR A 563 7.42 -39.76 -1.48
N ARG A 564 6.75 -40.85 -1.91
CA ARG A 564 6.35 -41.06 -3.31
C ARG A 564 5.45 -39.92 -3.83
N SER A 565 4.52 -39.41 -2.99
CA SER A 565 3.64 -38.29 -3.36
C SER A 565 4.42 -37.02 -3.68
N VAL A 566 5.46 -36.73 -2.88
CA VAL A 566 6.33 -35.58 -3.12
C VAL A 566 7.09 -35.74 -4.43
N ARG A 567 7.75 -36.90 -4.64
CA ARG A 567 8.48 -37.21 -5.88
C ARG A 567 7.59 -37.11 -7.12
N ALA A 568 6.34 -37.56 -7.03
CA ALA A 568 5.36 -37.46 -8.12
C ALA A 568 5.02 -36.02 -8.48
N HIS A 569 4.76 -35.17 -7.48
CA HIS A 569 4.47 -33.75 -7.72
C HIS A 569 5.70 -32.96 -8.17
N VAL A 570 6.87 -33.26 -7.64
CA VAL A 570 8.15 -32.69 -8.08
C VAL A 570 8.39 -32.99 -9.56
N ALA A 571 8.24 -34.27 -9.99
CA ALA A 571 8.39 -34.64 -11.39
C ALA A 571 7.44 -33.88 -12.31
N ARG A 572 6.13 -33.83 -11.95
CA ARG A 572 5.14 -33.07 -12.71
C ARG A 572 5.47 -31.58 -12.80
N SER A 573 6.09 -31.01 -11.74
CA SER A 573 6.51 -29.62 -11.68
C SER A 573 7.72 -29.34 -12.56
N LEU A 574 8.72 -30.22 -12.56
CA LEU A 574 9.86 -30.14 -13.49
C LEU A 574 9.37 -30.17 -14.95
N GLY A 575 8.43 -31.07 -15.26
CA GLY A 575 7.79 -31.13 -16.57
C GLY A 575 7.02 -29.85 -16.93
N SER A 576 6.35 -29.24 -15.95
CA SER A 576 5.57 -27.99 -16.17
C SER A 576 6.47 -26.75 -16.35
N LEU A 577 7.64 -26.74 -15.71
CA LEU A 577 8.66 -25.69 -15.83
C LEU A 577 9.52 -25.83 -17.09
N GLY A 578 9.37 -26.93 -17.83
CA GLY A 578 10.14 -27.18 -19.05
C GLY A 578 11.61 -27.52 -18.82
N ASP A 579 11.93 -28.18 -17.69
CA ASP A 579 13.30 -28.50 -17.31
C ASP A 579 13.89 -29.64 -18.12
N THR A 580 14.48 -29.34 -19.26
CA THR A 580 15.10 -30.31 -20.17
C THR A 580 16.29 -31.07 -19.55
N ASP A 581 16.99 -30.43 -18.59
CA ASP A 581 18.14 -31.07 -17.93
C ASP A 581 17.72 -32.27 -17.03
N SER A 582 16.46 -32.28 -16.59
CA SER A 582 15.90 -33.40 -15.82
C SER A 582 15.49 -34.59 -16.66
N ILE A 583 15.56 -34.56 -18.00
CA ILE A 583 15.09 -35.64 -18.86
C ILE A 583 15.84 -36.96 -18.57
N ALA A 584 17.17 -36.93 -18.47
CA ALA A 584 17.97 -38.10 -18.18
C ALA A 584 17.60 -38.72 -16.82
N LEU A 585 17.50 -37.84 -15.79
CA LEU A 585 17.11 -38.24 -14.44
C LEU A 585 15.72 -38.89 -14.38
N LEU A 586 14.76 -38.34 -15.13
CA LEU A 586 13.39 -38.84 -15.19
C LEU A 586 13.31 -40.19 -15.97
N LEU A 587 14.12 -40.37 -17.01
CA LEU A 587 14.20 -41.62 -17.77
C LEU A 587 14.75 -42.76 -16.90
N ASP A 588 15.84 -42.52 -16.18
CA ASP A 588 16.41 -43.50 -15.27
C ASP A 588 15.40 -43.83 -14.16
N ALA A 589 14.75 -42.80 -13.61
CA ALA A 589 13.73 -42.99 -12.59
C ALA A 589 12.51 -43.81 -13.08
N VAL A 590 12.05 -43.64 -14.33
CA VAL A 590 10.97 -44.45 -14.91
C VAL A 590 11.36 -45.92 -15.01
N ARG A 591 12.60 -46.22 -15.36
CA ARG A 591 13.09 -47.59 -15.55
C ARG A 591 13.30 -48.33 -14.25
N GLU A 592 13.83 -47.65 -13.24
CA GLU A 592 14.17 -48.22 -11.92
C GLU A 592 12.97 -48.35 -10.98
N GLU A 593 11.96 -47.48 -11.13
CA GLU A 593 10.82 -47.43 -10.22
C GLU A 593 9.92 -48.67 -10.34
N THR A 594 9.37 -49.12 -9.24
CA THR A 594 8.42 -50.23 -9.17
C THR A 594 6.97 -49.81 -8.99
N ASP A 595 6.76 -48.64 -8.39
CA ASP A 595 5.42 -48.09 -8.14
C ASP A 595 4.83 -47.49 -9.42
N MET A 596 3.69 -48.04 -9.86
CA MET A 596 3.07 -47.65 -11.11
C MET A 596 2.60 -46.18 -11.08
N GLY A 597 2.06 -45.71 -9.96
CA GLY A 597 1.60 -44.32 -9.83
C GLY A 597 2.75 -43.30 -9.98
N LEU A 598 3.92 -43.66 -9.46
CA LEU A 598 5.10 -42.79 -9.60
C LEU A 598 5.68 -42.86 -11.02
N LYS A 599 5.67 -44.04 -11.68
CA LYS A 599 6.00 -44.16 -13.10
C LYS A 599 5.14 -43.29 -13.99
N VAL A 600 3.82 -43.26 -13.72
CA VAL A 600 2.87 -42.40 -14.45
C VAL A 600 3.21 -40.91 -14.27
N ALA A 601 3.61 -40.51 -13.07
CA ALA A 601 4.01 -39.11 -12.83
C ALA A 601 5.29 -38.73 -13.58
N PHE A 602 6.27 -39.61 -13.61
CA PHE A 602 7.51 -39.40 -14.37
C PHE A 602 7.24 -39.37 -15.88
N ALA A 603 6.44 -40.28 -16.38
CA ALA A 603 6.03 -40.34 -17.77
C ALA A 603 5.24 -39.09 -18.19
N SER A 604 4.36 -38.57 -17.31
CA SER A 604 3.65 -37.30 -17.52
C SER A 604 4.60 -36.13 -17.65
N ALA A 605 5.67 -36.10 -16.85
CA ALA A 605 6.71 -35.09 -16.93
C ALA A 605 7.49 -35.18 -18.23
N LEU A 606 7.94 -36.38 -18.60
CA LEU A 606 8.66 -36.65 -19.87
C LEU A 606 7.83 -36.28 -21.09
N GLY A 607 6.50 -36.55 -21.05
CA GLY A 607 5.58 -36.12 -22.10
C GLY A 607 5.53 -34.59 -22.24
N LYS A 608 5.44 -33.85 -21.13
CA LYS A 608 5.48 -32.38 -21.15
C LYS A 608 6.81 -31.82 -21.66
N LEU A 609 7.91 -32.46 -21.32
CA LEU A 609 9.26 -32.10 -21.80
C LEU A 609 9.50 -32.53 -23.27
N LYS A 610 8.53 -33.18 -23.90
CA LYS A 610 8.64 -33.70 -25.26
C LYS A 610 9.88 -34.62 -25.46
N ALA A 611 10.21 -35.38 -24.43
CA ALA A 611 11.36 -36.31 -24.40
C ALA A 611 11.08 -37.53 -25.27
N ILE A 612 11.26 -37.45 -26.57
CA ILE A 612 10.87 -38.48 -27.55
C ILE A 612 11.56 -39.85 -27.25
N GLN A 613 12.76 -39.82 -26.66
CA GLN A 613 13.49 -41.02 -26.25
C GLN A 613 12.77 -41.83 -25.18
N ALA A 614 11.76 -41.25 -24.51
CA ALA A 614 10.95 -41.98 -23.52
C ALA A 614 9.84 -42.82 -24.14
N ALA A 615 9.59 -42.71 -25.44
CA ALA A 615 8.47 -43.36 -26.11
C ALA A 615 8.40 -44.90 -25.87
N PRO A 616 9.51 -45.69 -25.95
CA PRO A 616 9.45 -47.10 -25.65
C PRO A 616 9.04 -47.42 -24.22
N ASP A 617 9.59 -46.66 -23.25
CA ASP A 617 9.30 -46.85 -21.84
C ASP A 617 7.82 -46.51 -21.53
N LEU A 618 7.30 -45.46 -22.14
CA LEU A 618 5.90 -45.05 -21.97
C LEU A 618 4.91 -46.03 -22.61
N LEU A 619 5.25 -46.64 -23.75
CA LEU A 619 4.45 -47.67 -24.40
C LEU A 619 4.41 -48.95 -23.56
N ASP A 620 5.55 -49.36 -22.97
CA ASP A 620 5.61 -50.54 -22.06
C ASP A 620 4.76 -50.30 -20.80
N ILE A 621 4.80 -49.05 -20.22
CA ILE A 621 3.96 -48.70 -19.09
C ILE A 621 2.47 -48.73 -19.49
N LEU A 622 2.10 -48.16 -20.64
CA LEU A 622 0.73 -48.17 -21.13
C LEU A 622 0.22 -49.60 -21.32
N TYR A 623 1.08 -50.49 -21.79
CA TYR A 623 0.73 -51.92 -21.98
C TYR A 623 0.50 -52.66 -20.66
N ARG A 624 1.39 -52.45 -19.66
CA ARG A 624 1.34 -53.18 -18.37
C ARG A 624 0.31 -52.61 -17.40
N ASP A 625 -0.09 -51.36 -17.60
CA ASP A 625 -1.02 -50.71 -16.67
C ASP A 625 -2.45 -51.27 -16.82
N ARG A 626 -3.09 -51.51 -15.67
CA ARG A 626 -4.45 -52.06 -15.59
C ARG A 626 -5.49 -51.04 -15.20
N TYR A 627 -5.07 -49.81 -14.82
CA TYR A 627 -5.97 -48.77 -14.32
C TYR A 627 -6.35 -47.77 -15.43
N PRO A 628 -7.65 -47.64 -15.77
CA PRO A 628 -8.07 -46.79 -16.88
C PRO A 628 -7.67 -45.31 -16.73
N SER A 629 -7.59 -44.80 -15.48
CA SER A 629 -7.15 -43.40 -15.23
C SER A 629 -5.68 -43.18 -15.60
N SER A 630 -4.82 -44.14 -15.27
CA SER A 630 -3.40 -44.07 -15.60
C SER A 630 -3.17 -44.27 -17.09
N GLN A 631 -3.91 -45.19 -17.73
CA GLN A 631 -3.84 -45.44 -19.18
C GLN A 631 -4.13 -44.14 -19.97
N LYS A 632 -5.16 -43.38 -19.55
CA LYS A 632 -5.47 -42.05 -20.15
C LYS A 632 -4.32 -41.07 -19.99
N GLU A 633 -3.69 -41.00 -18.80
CA GLU A 633 -2.54 -40.13 -18.57
C GLU A 633 -1.32 -40.53 -19.39
N MET A 634 -1.12 -41.85 -19.59
CA MET A 634 -0.09 -42.39 -20.46
C MET A 634 -0.31 -42.07 -21.93
N GLY A 635 -1.54 -42.31 -22.43
CA GLY A 635 -1.93 -41.96 -23.80
C GLY A 635 -1.73 -40.45 -24.06
N LEU A 636 -2.14 -39.61 -23.09
CA LEU A 636 -1.91 -38.18 -23.18
C LEU A 636 -0.40 -37.80 -23.17
N SER A 637 0.41 -38.51 -22.39
CA SER A 637 1.86 -38.28 -22.35
C SER A 637 2.51 -38.66 -23.69
N LEU A 638 2.12 -39.75 -24.29
CA LEU A 638 2.55 -40.16 -25.65
C LEU A 638 2.07 -39.13 -26.71
N ALA A 639 0.84 -38.64 -26.60
CA ALA A 639 0.34 -37.58 -27.48
C ALA A 639 1.12 -36.26 -27.36
N ARG A 640 1.62 -35.94 -26.16
CA ARG A 640 2.53 -34.80 -25.94
C ARG A 640 3.88 -35.00 -26.62
N LEU A 641 4.44 -36.22 -26.62
CA LEU A 641 5.62 -36.50 -27.38
C LEU A 641 5.41 -36.30 -28.88
N LEU A 642 4.21 -36.56 -29.36
CA LEU A 642 3.78 -36.33 -30.75
C LEU A 642 3.37 -34.88 -31.02
N ASP A 643 3.42 -33.98 -30.04
CA ASP A 643 2.94 -32.59 -30.13
C ASP A 643 1.47 -32.49 -30.54
N ALA A 644 0.65 -33.40 -30.04
CA ALA A 644 -0.76 -33.58 -30.44
C ALA A 644 -1.71 -33.61 -29.21
N GLU A 645 -1.35 -32.92 -28.11
CA GLU A 645 -2.11 -32.91 -26.85
C GLU A 645 -3.58 -32.51 -27.04
N THR A 646 -3.83 -31.38 -27.74
CA THR A 646 -5.17 -30.84 -27.96
C THR A 646 -6.03 -31.79 -28.76
N ALA A 647 -5.49 -32.36 -29.83
CA ALA A 647 -6.19 -33.34 -30.69
C ALA A 647 -6.51 -34.62 -29.94
N TYR A 648 -5.58 -35.11 -29.09
CA TYR A 648 -5.82 -36.26 -28.20
C TYR A 648 -7.04 -36.02 -27.30
N ILE A 649 -7.08 -34.87 -26.61
CA ILE A 649 -8.15 -34.54 -25.67
C ILE A 649 -9.50 -34.43 -26.40
N GLN A 650 -9.52 -33.82 -27.59
CA GLN A 650 -10.73 -33.66 -28.39
C GLN A 650 -11.26 -35.03 -28.86
N LEU A 651 -10.40 -35.88 -29.44
CA LEU A 651 -10.80 -37.18 -29.93
C LEU A 651 -11.21 -38.11 -28.78
N ALA A 652 -10.49 -38.10 -27.66
CA ALA A 652 -10.85 -38.87 -26.46
C ALA A 652 -12.25 -38.48 -25.91
N ARG A 653 -12.58 -37.20 -25.91
CA ARG A 653 -13.93 -36.72 -25.50
C ARG A 653 -15.03 -37.15 -26.50
N SER A 654 -14.73 -37.06 -27.79
CA SER A 654 -15.67 -37.45 -28.83
C SER A 654 -15.97 -38.97 -28.79
N LEU A 655 -14.93 -39.77 -28.58
CA LEU A 655 -15.06 -41.22 -28.42
C LEU A 655 -15.88 -41.65 -27.20
N LEU A 656 -15.79 -40.89 -26.10
CA LEU A 656 -16.61 -41.12 -24.91
C LEU A 656 -18.10 -40.78 -25.14
N ALA A 657 -18.41 -39.84 -26.04
CA ALA A 657 -19.77 -39.42 -26.35
C ALA A 657 -20.45 -40.33 -27.37
N ASP A 658 -19.80 -40.57 -28.51
CA ASP A 658 -20.26 -41.46 -29.60
C ASP A 658 -19.07 -42.00 -30.39
N PRO A 659 -18.59 -43.21 -30.08
CA PRO A 659 -17.42 -43.78 -30.71
C PRO A 659 -17.57 -43.95 -32.25
N GLY A 660 -18.77 -44.35 -32.71
CA GLY A 660 -19.01 -44.62 -34.11
C GLY A 660 -18.91 -43.35 -34.96
N THR A 661 -19.66 -42.31 -34.59
CA THR A 661 -19.63 -41.05 -35.30
C THR A 661 -18.25 -40.36 -35.19
N ALA A 662 -17.60 -40.42 -34.03
CA ALA A 662 -16.28 -39.83 -33.83
C ALA A 662 -15.23 -40.44 -34.75
N LEU A 663 -15.17 -41.79 -34.81
CA LEU A 663 -14.23 -42.51 -35.69
C LEU A 663 -14.55 -42.33 -37.15
N ALA A 664 -15.82 -42.41 -37.53
CA ALA A 664 -16.22 -42.17 -38.90
C ALA A 664 -15.77 -40.78 -39.41
N GLN A 665 -15.97 -39.74 -38.62
CA GLN A 665 -15.50 -38.38 -38.97
C GLN A 665 -13.96 -38.30 -39.04
N GLN A 666 -13.29 -38.86 -38.05
CA GLN A 666 -11.84 -38.83 -38.00
C GLN A 666 -11.19 -39.58 -39.16
N VAL A 667 -11.66 -40.80 -39.43
CA VAL A 667 -11.15 -41.64 -40.52
C VAL A 667 -11.50 -41.06 -41.89
N GLU A 668 -12.66 -40.39 -42.04
CA GLU A 668 -13.00 -39.67 -43.26
C GLU A 668 -12.07 -38.46 -43.51
N ASN A 669 -11.66 -37.75 -42.45
CA ASN A 669 -10.69 -36.68 -42.58
C ASN A 669 -9.31 -37.23 -42.99
N LEU A 670 -8.89 -38.36 -42.42
CA LEU A 670 -7.68 -39.05 -42.80
C LEU A 670 -7.75 -39.53 -44.27
N ARG A 671 -8.86 -40.14 -44.68
CA ARG A 671 -9.09 -40.57 -46.07
C ARG A 671 -8.91 -39.43 -47.06
N ARG A 672 -9.53 -38.28 -46.77
CA ARG A 672 -9.39 -37.07 -47.61
C ARG A 672 -7.95 -36.58 -47.68
N SER A 673 -7.21 -36.63 -46.58
CA SER A 673 -5.81 -36.25 -46.54
C SER A 673 -4.95 -37.20 -47.33
N LEU A 674 -5.13 -38.51 -47.18
CA LEU A 674 -4.44 -39.57 -47.90
C LEU A 674 -4.73 -39.54 -49.39
N ASN A 675 -5.96 -39.31 -49.79
CA ASN A 675 -6.34 -39.19 -51.22
C ASN A 675 -5.60 -38.04 -51.93
N ARG A 676 -5.34 -36.94 -51.18
CA ARG A 676 -4.52 -35.81 -51.74
C ARG A 676 -3.04 -36.14 -51.85
N ARG A 677 -2.49 -37.00 -50.92
CA ARG A 677 -1.08 -37.34 -50.85
C ARG A 677 -0.69 -38.53 -51.72
N PHE A 678 -1.60 -39.48 -51.86
CA PHE A 678 -1.38 -40.77 -52.56
C PHE A 678 -2.54 -41.09 -53.49
N PRO A 679 -2.80 -40.25 -54.51
CA PRO A 679 -3.97 -40.42 -55.42
C PRO A 679 -3.90 -41.73 -56.23
N GLU A 680 -2.73 -42.32 -56.39
CA GLU A 680 -2.53 -43.58 -57.19
C GLU A 680 -2.88 -44.86 -56.41
N GLN A 681 -3.19 -44.79 -55.06
CA GLN A 681 -3.48 -45.95 -54.25
C GLN A 681 -5.03 -46.09 -54.03
N GLU A 682 -5.77 -46.37 -55.06
CA GLU A 682 -7.22 -46.48 -55.02
C GLU A 682 -7.70 -47.57 -54.03
N ASP A 683 -7.05 -48.75 -53.98
CA ASP A 683 -7.40 -49.86 -53.07
C ASP A 683 -7.29 -49.44 -51.60
N LEU A 684 -6.28 -48.65 -51.25
CA LEU A 684 -6.11 -48.16 -49.91
C LEU A 684 -7.22 -47.15 -49.53
N ILE A 685 -7.59 -46.28 -50.45
CA ILE A 685 -8.62 -45.27 -50.21
C ILE A 685 -9.98 -45.96 -50.03
N LEU A 686 -10.27 -47.04 -50.79
CA LEU A 686 -11.47 -47.84 -50.65
C LEU A 686 -11.58 -48.56 -49.29
N GLN A 687 -10.44 -49.06 -48.76
CA GLN A 687 -10.40 -49.65 -47.41
C GLN A 687 -10.74 -48.61 -46.30
N PHE A 688 -10.20 -47.40 -46.40
CA PHE A 688 -10.55 -46.34 -45.46
C PHE A 688 -12.04 -45.94 -45.58
N GLU A 689 -12.60 -45.92 -46.81
CA GLU A 689 -14.03 -45.67 -47.05
C GLU A 689 -14.93 -46.75 -46.45
N SER A 690 -14.56 -48.03 -46.59
CA SER A 690 -15.22 -49.15 -45.96
C SER A 690 -15.23 -49.03 -44.44
N ALA A 691 -14.11 -48.67 -43.84
CA ALA A 691 -14.02 -48.41 -42.39
C ALA A 691 -14.91 -47.26 -41.95
N VAL A 692 -14.98 -46.15 -42.69
CA VAL A 692 -15.91 -45.01 -42.42
C VAL A 692 -17.37 -45.44 -42.39
N VAL A 693 -17.77 -46.23 -43.38
CA VAL A 693 -19.17 -46.72 -43.49
C VAL A 693 -19.53 -47.65 -42.32
N LEU A 694 -18.62 -48.54 -41.93
CA LEU A 694 -18.84 -49.46 -40.80
C LEU A 694 -18.93 -48.68 -39.46
N PHE A 695 -18.03 -47.74 -39.21
CA PHE A 695 -18.11 -46.90 -38.03
C PHE A 695 -19.40 -46.07 -38.00
N ALA A 696 -19.82 -45.46 -39.12
CA ALA A 696 -21.06 -44.69 -39.22
C ALA A 696 -22.34 -45.53 -38.96
N ARG A 697 -22.27 -46.85 -39.24
CA ARG A 697 -23.37 -47.81 -38.93
C ARG A 697 -23.33 -48.31 -37.48
N GLY A 698 -22.31 -47.96 -36.70
CA GLY A 698 -22.14 -48.45 -35.35
C GLY A 698 -21.51 -49.86 -35.26
N GLU A 699 -21.03 -50.41 -36.39
CA GLU A 699 -20.36 -51.73 -36.48
C GLU A 699 -18.89 -51.57 -36.09
N LEU A 700 -18.64 -51.23 -34.78
CA LEU A 700 -17.38 -50.72 -34.28
C LEU A 700 -16.20 -51.70 -34.46
N GLU A 701 -16.41 -52.99 -34.15
CA GLU A 701 -15.35 -54.01 -34.22
C GLU A 701 -14.97 -54.32 -35.69
N MET A 702 -15.93 -54.44 -36.61
CA MET A 702 -15.64 -54.63 -38.02
C MET A 702 -14.98 -53.38 -38.63
N GLY A 703 -15.47 -52.19 -38.25
CA GLY A 703 -14.85 -50.91 -38.66
C GLY A 703 -13.38 -50.81 -38.20
N LEU A 704 -13.08 -51.24 -36.98
CA LEU A 704 -11.72 -51.23 -36.45
C LEU A 704 -10.81 -52.24 -37.17
N GLN A 705 -11.34 -53.43 -37.53
CA GLN A 705 -10.62 -54.42 -38.29
C GLN A 705 -10.24 -53.88 -39.68
N GLU A 706 -11.20 -53.29 -40.40
CA GLU A 706 -10.94 -52.66 -41.71
C GLU A 706 -9.97 -51.49 -41.61
N PHE A 707 -10.15 -50.62 -40.64
CA PHE A 707 -9.24 -49.52 -40.37
C PHE A 707 -7.81 -50.01 -40.11
N SER A 708 -7.67 -51.04 -39.25
CA SER A 708 -6.37 -51.63 -38.92
C SER A 708 -5.70 -52.27 -40.18
N THR A 709 -6.45 -52.87 -41.04
CA THR A 709 -5.94 -53.45 -42.30
C THR A 709 -5.45 -52.36 -43.24
N ALA A 710 -6.24 -51.31 -43.39
CA ALA A 710 -5.89 -50.14 -44.19
C ALA A 710 -4.62 -49.44 -43.68
N VAL A 711 -4.49 -49.25 -42.36
CA VAL A 711 -3.34 -48.63 -41.74
C VAL A 711 -2.07 -49.42 -41.91
N LYS A 712 -2.13 -50.77 -41.91
CA LYS A 712 -0.94 -51.65 -42.15
C LYS A 712 -0.43 -51.56 -43.58
N SER A 713 -1.27 -51.25 -44.55
CA SER A 713 -0.88 -51.14 -45.96
C SER A 713 -0.21 -49.80 -46.30
N LEU A 714 -0.15 -48.86 -45.34
CA LEU A 714 0.51 -47.57 -45.53
C LEU A 714 2.02 -47.69 -45.65
N PRO A 715 2.70 -46.89 -46.51
CA PRO A 715 4.16 -46.91 -46.66
C PRO A 715 4.83 -46.28 -45.41
N MET A 716 5.33 -47.12 -44.50
CA MET A 716 5.94 -46.74 -43.23
C MET A 716 7.28 -46.03 -43.38
N ASP A 717 7.95 -46.16 -44.54
CA ASP A 717 9.31 -45.67 -44.75
C ASP A 717 9.42 -44.12 -44.73
N LYS A 718 8.32 -43.46 -44.94
CA LYS A 718 8.25 -41.99 -44.92
C LYS A 718 8.09 -41.37 -43.53
N LEU A 719 7.82 -42.18 -42.49
CA LEU A 719 7.70 -41.70 -41.11
C LEU A 719 9.11 -41.60 -40.46
N PRO A 720 9.37 -40.54 -39.66
CA PRO A 720 10.58 -40.48 -38.83
C PRO A 720 10.68 -41.71 -37.92
N SER A 721 11.89 -42.15 -37.62
CA SER A 721 12.15 -43.44 -36.93
C SER A 721 11.41 -43.57 -35.60
N HIS A 722 11.33 -42.53 -34.83
CA HIS A 722 10.66 -42.51 -33.53
C HIS A 722 9.11 -42.55 -33.64
N PHE A 723 8.52 -41.92 -34.66
CA PHE A 723 7.10 -42.04 -34.91
C PHE A 723 6.73 -43.43 -35.42
N ARG A 724 7.58 -44.03 -36.22
CA ARG A 724 7.42 -45.40 -36.73
C ARG A 724 7.32 -46.41 -35.59
N GLN A 725 8.14 -46.27 -34.56
CA GLN A 725 8.11 -47.18 -33.42
C GLN A 725 6.80 -47.06 -32.63
N ILE A 726 6.37 -45.84 -32.31
CA ILE A 726 5.08 -45.57 -31.63
C ILE A 726 3.92 -46.13 -32.44
N PHE A 727 3.92 -45.87 -33.73
CA PHE A 727 2.87 -46.28 -34.65
C PHE A 727 2.75 -47.78 -34.78
N ALA A 728 3.87 -48.49 -34.99
CA ALA A 728 3.89 -49.95 -35.14
C ALA A 728 3.39 -50.66 -33.88
N GLU A 729 3.85 -50.24 -32.70
CA GLU A 729 3.39 -50.78 -31.42
C GLU A 729 1.90 -50.51 -31.20
N CYS A 730 1.45 -49.25 -31.45
CA CYS A 730 0.05 -48.88 -31.27
C CYS A 730 -0.91 -49.64 -32.21
N ILE A 731 -0.51 -49.93 -33.47
CA ILE A 731 -1.31 -50.76 -34.37
C ILE A 731 -1.45 -52.16 -33.84
N THR A 732 -0.38 -52.76 -33.37
CA THR A 732 -0.38 -54.13 -32.84
C THR A 732 -1.29 -54.23 -31.61
N ARG A 733 -1.19 -53.25 -30.70
CA ARG A 733 -1.99 -53.22 -29.47
C ARG A 733 -3.45 -52.84 -29.74
N MET A 734 -3.71 -51.99 -30.74
CA MET A 734 -5.07 -51.65 -31.17
C MET A 734 -5.82 -52.92 -31.64
N GLN A 735 -5.16 -53.87 -32.33
CA GLN A 735 -5.75 -55.13 -32.72
C GLN A 735 -5.96 -56.08 -31.53
N GLU A 736 -5.06 -56.05 -30.55
CA GLU A 736 -5.14 -56.91 -29.37
C GLU A 736 -6.28 -56.50 -28.41
N PHE A 737 -6.41 -55.20 -28.15
CA PHE A 737 -7.32 -54.69 -27.13
C PHE A 737 -8.62 -54.03 -27.67
N GLY A 738 -8.67 -53.69 -28.94
CA GLY A 738 -9.85 -53.05 -29.53
C GLY A 738 -10.28 -51.80 -28.76
N PHE A 739 -11.57 -51.73 -28.49
CA PHE A 739 -12.19 -50.63 -27.73
C PHE A 739 -11.99 -50.71 -26.22
N GLU A 740 -11.41 -51.80 -25.69
CA GLU A 740 -11.04 -51.86 -24.28
C GLU A 740 -9.97 -50.83 -23.92
N ARG A 741 -9.11 -50.45 -24.91
CA ARG A 741 -8.03 -49.49 -24.76
C ARG A 741 -8.01 -48.49 -25.90
N THR A 742 -8.90 -47.55 -25.83
CA THR A 742 -9.11 -46.50 -26.86
C THR A 742 -7.88 -45.61 -27.06
N GLU A 743 -6.95 -45.57 -26.12
CA GLU A 743 -5.70 -44.83 -26.18
C GLU A 743 -4.88 -45.18 -27.41
N TYR A 744 -4.81 -46.51 -27.76
CA TYR A 744 -4.09 -46.96 -28.94
C TYR A 744 -4.75 -46.54 -30.25
N ILE A 745 -6.10 -46.54 -30.30
CA ILE A 745 -6.87 -46.06 -31.45
C ILE A 745 -6.62 -44.58 -31.68
N ILE A 746 -6.64 -43.78 -30.58
CA ILE A 746 -6.39 -42.35 -30.65
C ILE A 746 -4.97 -42.09 -31.15
N LEU A 747 -3.97 -42.73 -30.57
CA LEU A 747 -2.55 -42.53 -30.93
C LEU A 747 -2.29 -42.85 -32.40
N VAL A 748 -2.84 -43.96 -32.93
CA VAL A 748 -2.73 -44.33 -34.35
C VAL A 748 -3.29 -43.19 -35.24
N ASN A 749 -4.51 -42.69 -34.91
CA ASN A 749 -5.12 -41.61 -35.66
C ASN A 749 -4.27 -40.33 -35.63
N LEU A 750 -3.70 -39.98 -34.47
CA LEU A 750 -2.88 -38.75 -34.33
C LEU A 750 -1.57 -38.81 -35.12
N VAL A 751 -0.93 -39.99 -35.19
CA VAL A 751 0.29 -40.16 -36.01
C VAL A 751 -0.06 -39.99 -37.49
N LEU A 752 -1.19 -40.57 -37.94
CA LEU A 752 -1.64 -40.47 -39.34
C LEU A 752 -2.07 -39.03 -39.71
N GLU A 753 -2.69 -38.30 -38.80
CA GLU A 753 -3.13 -36.95 -39.06
C GLU A 753 -1.94 -35.98 -39.23
N LYS A 754 -0.88 -36.23 -38.49
CA LYS A 754 0.28 -35.33 -38.45
C LYS A 754 1.26 -35.56 -39.61
N HIS A 755 1.32 -36.74 -40.14
CA HIS A 755 2.25 -37.15 -41.16
C HIS A 755 1.59 -37.71 -42.41
#